data_e02fdc7ccfc93e3a5c8f27aa1800922a
#
_entry.id   e02fdc7ccfc93e3a5c8f27aa1800922a
#
_cell.length_a   1.000
_cell.length_b   1.000
_cell.length_c   1.000
_cell.angle_alpha   90.00
_cell.angle_beta   90.00
_cell.angle_gamma   90.00
#
_symmetry.space_group_name_H-M   'P 1'
#
loop_
_entity.id
_entity.type
_entity.pdbx_description
1 polymer ?
#
loop_
_entity_poly.entity_id
_entity_poly.type
_entity_poly.pdbx_seq_one_letter_code
_entity_poly.pdbx_strand_id
1 'polypeptide(L)'
;MINDQVVRPPAPGKSKIVSLLGKSNGLPMLQSGHMTTDNYELALSIASGDQSEKVYEEILFLAEELSHFPAALDNPWLGQLDWTPVEKTPTGSFKPPQVLWPKWYWELAKPKKDLPPGTIDVTPRTRIAPLLLRLSWQGWPLFHSREHGWTYRVAPGTGYTTRQTPLDFHHPDDEVLQAQALHEGFVFYKLPHKDGEAANVGNPLAKTFIKYAQDGTLTSPGDDARGALDMNAQCSYWISARDRVLNQMVVWQREGLDMGMAVNDGPGSKVGIILPQVISMGTVTRRAIERTWLTASNAKKNRIGSELKAMVRAPPGYAIVGADVDSEELWISSAMGDAQFGLHGATALGWMTLEGTKAAGTDLHSKTANILGLSRDQAKVFNYSRIYGAGMRHAVQLLLQANADMLPEQAQRLAEQLYASTKGKNTQRTDVFRRKFWFGGTESFVFNKLEEIALSEQPTTPALGCGITHALSKKYLPTEFGSDYMTSRINWVVQSSGVDYLHLLIVAMEHLIRTYDIEARYLISVHDELRYLVADRDRYRASLALQIANLWTRCLFAYRLGMDDLPQGVAFFSAVDVDSVLRKEADMSCITPSNPNPIPPGESLSIEQVLARTDGTLWADGRPMKKPTKKRKSGSLVGYTFPDFLRHRAKSAAWLRAQATNSFAEVKHLAQQESGVKFGGDVGKGSRSRTRRRSKYEVVAPESDEQTTEWEEVLQREMRRLELK
;
A
#
# COMPACT_ATOMS: atom_id res chain seq x y z
N MET A 1 24.65 18.65 -18.00
CA MET A 1 23.59 18.87 -19.02
C MET A 1 23.28 17.51 -19.62
N ILE A 2 22.11 16.98 -19.35
CA ILE A 2 21.61 15.81 -20.05
C ILE A 2 21.31 16.27 -21.46
N ASN A 3 21.85 15.58 -22.44
CA ASN A 3 21.66 15.94 -23.84
C ASN A 3 20.16 15.92 -24.16
N ASP A 4 19.57 17.03 -24.56
CA ASP A 4 18.12 17.20 -24.82
C ASP A 4 17.53 16.15 -25.77
N GLN A 5 18.37 15.47 -26.55
CA GLN A 5 17.96 14.39 -27.44
C GLN A 5 17.57 13.08 -26.72
N VAL A 6 18.00 12.88 -25.48
CA VAL A 6 17.72 11.66 -24.68
C VAL A 6 16.47 11.82 -23.81
N VAL A 7 16.06 13.05 -23.53
CA VAL A 7 15.04 13.36 -22.52
C VAL A 7 13.61 13.43 -23.07
N ARG A 8 13.41 13.47 -24.37
CA ARG A 8 12.06 13.48 -24.95
C ARG A 8 11.59 12.04 -25.24
N PRO A 9 10.74 11.47 -24.38
CA PRO A 9 10.08 10.22 -24.75
C PRO A 9 9.22 10.48 -26.00
N PRO A 10 9.25 9.59 -27.00
CA PRO A 10 8.29 9.66 -28.10
C PRO A 10 6.88 9.52 -27.55
N ALA A 11 5.93 10.14 -28.22
CA ALA A 11 4.53 10.08 -27.86
C ALA A 11 4.09 8.64 -27.64
N PRO A 12 3.25 8.37 -26.63
CA PRO A 12 2.79 7.01 -26.31
C PRO A 12 2.16 6.39 -27.56
N GLY A 13 2.66 5.23 -27.97
CA GLY A 13 2.11 4.47 -29.09
C GLY A 13 3.07 4.23 -30.28
N LYS A 14 4.32 4.62 -30.21
CA LYS A 14 5.27 4.39 -31.32
C LYS A 14 6.45 3.53 -30.87
N SER A 15 6.66 2.42 -31.57
CA SER A 15 7.78 1.47 -31.41
C SER A 15 9.19 2.07 -31.65
N LYS A 16 9.31 3.38 -31.87
CA LYS A 16 10.56 4.10 -32.06
C LYS A 16 11.41 4.33 -30.82
N ILE A 17 10.95 3.94 -29.65
CA ILE A 17 11.71 4.09 -28.39
C ILE A 17 13.00 3.27 -28.46
N VAL A 18 12.95 2.08 -29.02
CA VAL A 18 14.10 1.19 -29.15
C VAL A 18 15.22 1.77 -30.01
N SER A 19 14.89 2.44 -31.13
CA SER A 19 15.89 3.01 -32.01
C SER A 19 16.62 4.23 -31.46
N LEU A 20 16.00 4.93 -30.49
CA LEU A 20 16.60 6.09 -29.82
C LEU A 20 17.50 5.71 -28.64
N LEU A 21 17.14 4.66 -27.90
CA LEU A 21 17.91 4.19 -26.76
C LEU A 21 19.05 3.27 -27.16
N GLY A 22 18.88 2.45 -28.20
CA GLY A 22 19.95 1.60 -28.78
C GLY A 22 21.04 2.38 -29.52
N LYS A 23 20.84 3.67 -29.80
CA LYS A 23 21.83 4.56 -30.42
C LYS A 23 22.50 5.52 -29.45
N SER A 24 22.04 5.64 -28.22
CA SER A 24 22.71 6.43 -27.22
C SER A 24 23.81 5.61 -26.56
N ASN A 25 24.99 5.61 -27.15
CA ASN A 25 26.20 5.15 -26.49
C ASN A 25 26.38 5.94 -25.19
N GLY A 26 26.06 5.28 -24.06
CA GLY A 26 26.46 5.75 -22.75
C GLY A 26 25.57 6.81 -22.12
N LEU A 27 24.41 6.40 -21.62
CA LEU A 27 23.86 7.10 -20.49
C LEU A 27 24.87 7.05 -19.33
N PRO A 28 25.13 8.16 -18.66
CA PRO A 28 26.17 8.22 -17.66
C PRO A 28 25.88 7.29 -16.49
N MET A 29 26.93 6.64 -16.08
CA MET A 29 27.00 5.63 -15.05
C MET A 29 26.89 6.20 -13.68
N LEU A 30 26.11 5.57 -12.87
CA LEU A 30 26.07 5.82 -11.44
C LEU A 30 26.74 4.66 -10.71
N GLN A 31 27.75 4.96 -9.94
CA GLN A 31 28.38 4.04 -8.99
C GLN A 31 28.29 4.64 -7.60
N SER A 32 28.42 3.81 -6.56
CA SER A 32 28.74 4.32 -5.24
C SER A 32 27.59 4.91 -4.43
N GLY A 33 26.70 4.09 -3.94
CA GLY A 33 25.46 4.52 -3.29
C GLY A 33 24.45 5.08 -4.27
N HIS A 34 24.67 4.81 -5.54
CA HIS A 34 23.95 5.33 -6.68
C HIS A 34 23.68 4.17 -7.65
N MET A 35 23.06 4.45 -8.80
CA MET A 35 22.92 3.45 -9.84
C MET A 35 24.25 3.07 -10.48
N THR A 36 24.44 1.81 -10.82
CA THR A 36 25.48 1.38 -11.75
C THR A 36 24.95 1.45 -13.19
N THR A 37 25.84 1.53 -14.17
CA THR A 37 25.45 1.53 -15.57
C THR A 37 24.69 0.31 -15.96
N ASP A 38 25.30 -0.83 -15.64
CA ASP A 38 24.75 -2.12 -16.08
C ASP A 38 23.30 -2.25 -15.62
N ASN A 39 23.01 -1.85 -14.36
CA ASN A 39 21.65 -1.88 -13.83
C ASN A 39 20.75 -0.82 -14.47
N TYR A 40 21.30 0.34 -14.80
CA TYR A 40 20.56 1.42 -15.44
C TYR A 40 20.27 1.08 -16.91
N GLU A 41 21.26 0.61 -17.66
CA GLU A 41 21.09 0.16 -19.05
C GLU A 41 20.12 -1.03 -19.12
N LEU A 42 20.23 -1.96 -18.18
CA LEU A 42 19.32 -3.07 -18.07
C LEU A 42 17.88 -2.58 -17.82
N ALA A 43 17.66 -1.68 -16.86
CA ALA A 43 16.34 -1.10 -16.61
C ALA A 43 15.79 -0.36 -17.83
N LEU A 44 16.64 0.35 -18.56
CA LEU A 44 16.25 1.04 -19.79
C LEU A 44 15.94 0.05 -20.92
N SER A 45 16.74 -0.99 -21.10
CA SER A 45 16.49 -1.99 -22.15
C SER A 45 15.15 -2.70 -21.91
N ILE A 46 14.86 -3.06 -20.68
CA ILE A 46 13.58 -3.68 -20.30
C ILE A 46 12.42 -2.71 -20.44
N ALA A 47 12.60 -1.46 -19.95
CA ALA A 47 11.56 -0.45 -19.98
C ALA A 47 11.23 0.04 -21.39
N SER A 48 12.20 -0.01 -22.28
CA SER A 48 12.12 0.66 -23.59
C SER A 48 11.95 -0.25 -24.77
N GLY A 49 12.25 -1.55 -24.64
CA GLY A 49 12.45 -2.18 -25.88
C GLY A 49 11.79 -3.54 -26.02
N ASP A 50 12.50 -4.53 -25.65
CA ASP A 50 12.22 -5.87 -26.08
C ASP A 50 10.85 -6.40 -25.65
N GLN A 51 10.41 -6.11 -24.43
CA GLN A 51 9.18 -6.72 -23.95
C GLN A 51 7.91 -5.97 -24.31
N SER A 52 7.94 -4.64 -24.34
CA SER A 52 6.81 -3.86 -24.87
C SER A 52 6.65 -4.07 -26.36
N GLU A 53 7.75 -4.22 -27.05
CA GLU A 53 7.78 -4.52 -28.48
C GLU A 53 7.27 -5.96 -28.74
N LYS A 54 7.68 -6.93 -27.95
CA LYS A 54 7.14 -8.30 -28.02
C LYS A 54 5.63 -8.37 -27.79
N VAL A 55 5.09 -7.65 -26.81
CA VAL A 55 3.62 -7.57 -26.64
C VAL A 55 2.96 -6.99 -27.87
N TYR A 56 3.57 -5.97 -28.47
CA TYR A 56 3.06 -5.36 -29.68
C TYR A 56 3.17 -6.32 -30.89
N GLU A 57 4.31 -6.97 -31.06
CA GLU A 57 4.54 -7.97 -32.10
C GLU A 57 3.57 -9.15 -32.02
N GLU A 58 3.32 -9.67 -30.82
CA GLU A 58 2.34 -10.73 -30.57
C GLU A 58 0.91 -10.30 -30.92
N ILE A 59 0.53 -9.08 -30.57
CA ILE A 59 -0.80 -8.57 -30.95
C ILE A 59 -0.89 -8.32 -32.45
N LEU A 60 0.19 -7.86 -33.10
CA LEU A 60 0.27 -7.75 -34.55
C LEU A 60 0.13 -9.11 -35.23
N PHE A 61 0.90 -10.08 -34.79
CA PHE A 61 0.85 -11.44 -35.31
C PHE A 61 -0.57 -12.01 -35.21
N LEU A 62 -1.19 -11.92 -34.05
CA LEU A 62 -2.58 -12.33 -33.84
C LEU A 62 -3.56 -11.57 -34.74
N ALA A 63 -3.34 -10.29 -34.99
CA ALA A 63 -4.18 -9.51 -35.88
C ALA A 63 -4.06 -9.96 -37.35
N GLU A 64 -2.86 -10.24 -37.80
CA GLU A 64 -2.59 -10.76 -39.15
C GLU A 64 -3.15 -12.18 -39.33
N GLU A 65 -2.87 -13.09 -38.42
CA GLU A 65 -3.36 -14.44 -38.44
C GLU A 65 -4.89 -14.52 -38.44
N LEU A 66 -5.53 -13.76 -37.53
CA LEU A 66 -6.97 -13.74 -37.43
C LEU A 66 -7.66 -12.95 -38.56
N SER A 67 -6.94 -12.10 -39.32
CA SER A 67 -7.51 -11.38 -40.46
C SER A 67 -7.97 -12.33 -41.58
N HIS A 68 -7.36 -13.51 -41.68
CA HIS A 68 -7.69 -14.55 -42.63
C HIS A 68 -8.65 -15.62 -42.08
N PHE A 69 -8.98 -15.53 -40.80
CA PHE A 69 -9.84 -16.49 -40.14
C PHE A 69 -11.29 -16.27 -40.56
N PRO A 70 -12.00 -17.27 -41.12
CA PRO A 70 -13.40 -17.13 -41.42
C PRO A 70 -14.14 -16.88 -40.10
N ALA A 71 -14.93 -15.81 -40.03
CA ALA A 71 -15.75 -15.50 -38.83
C ALA A 71 -16.73 -16.68 -38.62
N ALA A 72 -16.36 -17.59 -37.73
CA ALA A 72 -17.31 -18.56 -37.23
C ALA A 72 -18.30 -17.75 -36.34
N LEU A 73 -19.58 -17.82 -36.69
CA LEU A 73 -20.66 -17.18 -35.93
C LEU A 73 -20.65 -17.63 -34.45
N ASP A 74 -20.06 -18.78 -34.19
CA ASP A 74 -19.95 -19.36 -32.85
C ASP A 74 -18.75 -18.85 -32.03
N ASN A 75 -17.85 -18.04 -32.64
CA ASN A 75 -16.72 -17.48 -31.88
C ASN A 75 -17.12 -16.19 -31.16
N PRO A 76 -17.21 -16.20 -29.82
CA PRO A 76 -17.75 -15.07 -29.07
C PRO A 76 -16.90 -13.81 -29.14
N TRP A 77 -15.58 -13.93 -29.41
CA TRP A 77 -14.70 -12.76 -29.52
C TRP A 77 -14.66 -12.23 -30.96
N LEU A 78 -14.42 -13.13 -31.93
CA LEU A 78 -14.31 -12.76 -33.34
C LEU A 78 -15.63 -12.29 -33.93
N GLY A 79 -16.76 -12.79 -33.43
CA GLY A 79 -18.10 -12.31 -33.82
C GLY A 79 -18.41 -10.85 -33.44
N GLN A 80 -17.61 -10.24 -32.52
CA GLN A 80 -17.73 -8.82 -32.18
C GLN A 80 -16.94 -7.90 -33.14
N LEU A 81 -16.17 -8.47 -34.08
CA LEU A 81 -15.41 -7.73 -35.08
C LEU A 81 -16.26 -7.48 -36.33
N ASP A 82 -16.01 -6.38 -37.00
CA ASP A 82 -16.70 -6.06 -38.27
C ASP A 82 -16.00 -6.77 -39.44
N TRP A 83 -16.57 -7.90 -39.88
CA TRP A 83 -16.06 -8.72 -40.95
C TRP A 83 -16.50 -8.31 -42.35
N THR A 84 -17.20 -7.15 -42.48
CA THR A 84 -17.61 -6.62 -43.79
C THR A 84 -16.38 -6.50 -44.70
N PRO A 85 -16.38 -7.10 -45.90
CA PRO A 85 -15.27 -7.02 -46.82
C PRO A 85 -15.06 -5.57 -47.29
N VAL A 86 -13.80 -5.11 -47.26
CA VAL A 86 -13.39 -3.81 -47.75
C VAL A 86 -12.36 -4.00 -48.88
N GLU A 87 -12.59 -3.38 -50.02
CA GLU A 87 -11.67 -3.33 -51.12
C GLU A 87 -10.48 -2.42 -50.79
N LYS A 88 -9.26 -2.99 -50.82
CA LYS A 88 -8.03 -2.21 -50.79
C LYS A 88 -7.73 -1.71 -52.19
N THR A 89 -7.93 -0.47 -52.48
CA THR A 89 -7.51 0.14 -53.76
C THR A 89 -6.00 0.44 -53.70
N PRO A 90 -5.16 -0.18 -54.54
CA PRO A 90 -3.75 0.17 -54.60
C PRO A 90 -3.60 1.55 -55.22
N THR A 91 -2.73 2.38 -54.62
CA THR A 91 -2.24 3.60 -55.23
C THR A 91 -1.22 3.28 -56.30
N GLY A 92 -1.62 3.17 -57.58
CA GLY A 92 -0.71 2.95 -58.69
C GLY A 92 -1.41 2.40 -59.95
N SER A 93 -0.89 2.69 -61.12
CA SER A 93 -1.50 2.47 -62.44
C SER A 93 -1.60 1.02 -62.94
N PHE A 94 -1.21 0.00 -62.19
CA PHE A 94 -1.48 -1.41 -62.41
C PHE A 94 -2.40 -1.93 -61.32
N LYS A 95 -3.56 -2.48 -61.71
CA LYS A 95 -4.48 -3.12 -60.77
C LYS A 95 -3.99 -4.56 -60.47
N PRO A 96 -3.27 -4.81 -59.38
CA PRO A 96 -3.08 -6.16 -58.90
C PRO A 96 -4.44 -6.74 -58.43
N PRO A 97 -4.55 -8.04 -58.23
CA PRO A 97 -5.79 -8.66 -57.77
C PRO A 97 -6.26 -7.96 -56.48
N GLN A 98 -7.52 -7.62 -56.45
CA GLN A 98 -8.14 -6.96 -55.31
C GLN A 98 -8.07 -7.88 -54.09
N VAL A 99 -7.37 -7.46 -53.06
CA VAL A 99 -7.40 -8.16 -51.75
C VAL A 99 -8.53 -7.58 -50.91
N LEU A 100 -9.53 -8.42 -50.65
CA LEU A 100 -10.60 -8.08 -49.73
C LEU A 100 -10.15 -8.36 -48.32
N TRP A 101 -10.08 -7.32 -47.50
CA TRP A 101 -9.78 -7.43 -46.09
C TRP A 101 -11.04 -7.23 -45.24
N PRO A 102 -11.14 -7.87 -44.06
CA PRO A 102 -12.19 -7.51 -43.11
C PRO A 102 -12.06 -6.05 -42.71
N LYS A 103 -13.17 -5.36 -42.53
CA LYS A 103 -13.18 -3.94 -42.20
C LYS A 103 -12.42 -3.62 -40.92
N TRP A 104 -12.51 -4.46 -39.88
CA TRP A 104 -11.76 -4.28 -38.66
C TRP A 104 -10.24 -4.27 -38.89
N TYR A 105 -9.73 -5.15 -39.73
CA TYR A 105 -8.30 -5.22 -40.07
C TYR A 105 -7.89 -4.04 -40.97
N TRP A 106 -8.72 -3.70 -41.96
CA TRP A 106 -8.51 -2.54 -42.79
C TRP A 106 -8.40 -1.25 -42.01
N GLU A 107 -9.22 -1.04 -40.97
CA GLU A 107 -9.13 0.14 -40.10
C GLU A 107 -7.81 0.24 -39.34
N LEU A 108 -7.20 -0.88 -38.98
CA LEU A 108 -5.89 -0.93 -38.35
C LEU A 108 -4.75 -0.71 -39.36
N ALA A 109 -4.86 -1.29 -40.57
CA ALA A 109 -3.81 -1.33 -41.59
C ALA A 109 -3.84 -0.17 -42.57
N LYS A 110 -4.92 0.63 -42.62
CA LYS A 110 -5.06 1.73 -43.57
C LYS A 110 -3.96 2.76 -43.39
N PRO A 111 -3.40 3.32 -44.52
CA PRO A 111 -2.34 4.31 -44.46
C PRO A 111 -2.74 5.54 -43.65
N LYS A 112 -1.92 5.92 -42.70
CA LYS A 112 -2.07 7.13 -41.88
C LYS A 112 -0.97 8.14 -42.24
N LYS A 113 -1.27 9.45 -42.22
CA LYS A 113 -0.31 10.51 -42.63
C LYS A 113 1.02 10.47 -41.87
N ASP A 114 0.98 10.04 -40.62
CA ASP A 114 2.13 10.09 -39.71
C ASP A 114 2.84 8.75 -39.51
N LEU A 115 2.42 7.71 -40.21
CA LEU A 115 2.98 6.35 -40.07
C LEU A 115 3.52 5.84 -41.42
N PRO A 116 4.59 5.03 -41.43
CA PRO A 116 5.06 4.36 -42.64
C PRO A 116 3.95 3.49 -43.27
N PRO A 117 3.91 3.41 -44.62
CA PRO A 117 2.99 2.50 -45.29
C PRO A 117 3.12 1.05 -44.79
N GLY A 118 2.01 0.38 -44.57
CA GLY A 118 1.98 -1.00 -44.07
C GLY A 118 2.06 -1.14 -42.54
N THR A 119 2.11 -0.02 -41.80
CA THR A 119 2.07 -0.07 -40.34
C THR A 119 0.65 -0.39 -39.84
N ILE A 120 0.52 -1.43 -39.04
CA ILE A 120 -0.71 -1.77 -38.32
C ILE A 120 -0.70 -1.05 -36.97
N ASP A 121 -1.79 -0.30 -36.68
CA ASP A 121 -1.88 0.48 -35.45
C ASP A 121 -2.72 -0.27 -34.41
N VAL A 122 -2.14 -1.29 -33.82
CA VAL A 122 -2.72 -2.04 -32.71
C VAL A 122 -1.78 -2.03 -31.52
N THR A 123 -2.32 -1.75 -30.35
CA THR A 123 -1.56 -1.71 -29.09
C THR A 123 -2.41 -2.33 -27.98
N PRO A 124 -1.85 -2.67 -26.82
CA PRO A 124 -2.64 -3.15 -25.66
C PRO A 124 -3.72 -2.17 -25.21
N ARG A 125 -3.65 -0.91 -25.62
CA ARG A 125 -4.67 0.12 -25.33
C ARG A 125 -5.77 0.18 -26.38
N THR A 126 -5.56 -0.46 -27.52
CA THR A 126 -6.56 -0.51 -28.58
C THR A 126 -7.74 -1.37 -28.14
N ARG A 127 -8.94 -0.88 -28.37
CA ARG A 127 -10.19 -1.57 -27.96
C ARG A 127 -10.34 -2.98 -28.55
N ILE A 128 -9.68 -3.25 -29.67
CA ILE A 128 -9.69 -4.56 -30.33
C ILE A 128 -8.73 -5.58 -29.66
N ALA A 129 -7.69 -5.13 -28.94
CA ALA A 129 -6.70 -6.02 -28.34
C ALA A 129 -7.29 -7.10 -27.40
N PRO A 130 -8.26 -6.80 -26.51
CA PRO A 130 -8.92 -7.83 -25.71
C PRO A 130 -9.66 -8.90 -26.52
N LEU A 131 -10.17 -8.54 -27.69
CA LEU A 131 -10.85 -9.47 -28.61
C LEU A 131 -9.87 -10.36 -29.34
N LEU A 132 -8.76 -9.81 -29.85
CA LEU A 132 -7.69 -10.57 -30.49
C LEU A 132 -7.03 -11.56 -29.52
N LEU A 133 -6.81 -11.11 -28.27
CA LEU A 133 -6.30 -11.96 -27.20
C LEU A 133 -7.34 -12.94 -26.65
N ARG A 134 -8.58 -12.87 -27.11
CA ARG A 134 -9.69 -13.73 -26.67
C ARG A 134 -9.82 -13.77 -25.13
N LEU A 135 -9.83 -12.59 -24.49
CA LEU A 135 -9.86 -12.49 -23.03
C LEU A 135 -11.15 -13.03 -22.45
N SER A 136 -11.02 -13.77 -21.36
CA SER A 136 -12.13 -14.35 -20.60
C SER A 136 -12.02 -13.98 -19.12
N TRP A 137 -13.15 -13.71 -18.47
CA TRP A 137 -13.28 -13.53 -17.04
C TRP A 137 -13.84 -14.80 -16.39
N GLN A 138 -13.08 -15.46 -15.54
CA GLN A 138 -13.45 -16.76 -14.96
C GLN A 138 -13.91 -17.80 -16.01
N GLY A 139 -13.27 -17.80 -17.17
CA GLY A 139 -13.65 -18.64 -18.30
C GLY A 139 -14.75 -18.10 -19.20
N TRP A 140 -15.43 -17.02 -18.82
CA TRP A 140 -16.50 -16.40 -19.61
C TRP A 140 -15.94 -15.33 -20.57
N PRO A 141 -16.33 -15.34 -21.85
CA PRO A 141 -15.78 -14.43 -22.85
C PRO A 141 -16.17 -12.97 -22.56
N LEU A 142 -15.22 -12.05 -22.84
CA LEU A 142 -15.45 -10.63 -22.71
C LEU A 142 -16.21 -10.05 -23.90
N PHE A 143 -17.14 -9.15 -23.61
CA PHE A 143 -17.89 -8.36 -24.57
C PHE A 143 -17.76 -6.89 -24.28
N HIS A 144 -17.70 -6.06 -25.33
CA HIS A 144 -17.67 -4.62 -25.16
C HIS A 144 -19.05 -4.03 -25.39
N SER A 145 -19.62 -3.42 -24.36
CA SER A 145 -20.83 -2.62 -24.42
C SER A 145 -20.51 -1.13 -24.50
N ARG A 146 -21.30 -0.39 -25.25
CA ARG A 146 -21.21 1.08 -25.31
C ARG A 146 -21.68 1.71 -24.00
N GLU A 147 -22.72 1.16 -23.41
CA GLU A 147 -23.34 1.66 -22.18
C GLU A 147 -22.52 1.27 -20.94
N HIS A 148 -22.05 0.00 -20.87
CA HIS A 148 -21.46 -0.56 -19.65
C HIS A 148 -19.94 -0.78 -19.72
N GLY A 149 -19.28 -0.49 -20.85
CA GLY A 149 -17.86 -0.77 -21.07
C GLY A 149 -17.60 -2.29 -21.24
N TRP A 150 -16.51 -2.80 -20.68
CA TRP A 150 -16.20 -4.24 -20.76
C TRP A 150 -17.04 -5.04 -19.79
N THR A 151 -17.72 -6.06 -20.34
CA THR A 151 -18.62 -7.01 -19.67
C THR A 151 -18.18 -8.44 -19.98
N TYR A 152 -18.70 -9.43 -19.29
CA TYR A 152 -18.53 -10.84 -19.63
C TYR A 152 -19.90 -11.51 -19.78
N ARG A 153 -19.97 -12.48 -20.70
CA ARG A 153 -21.21 -13.16 -21.08
C ARG A 153 -21.24 -14.58 -20.52
N VAL A 154 -22.27 -14.88 -19.74
CA VAL A 154 -22.51 -16.20 -19.15
C VAL A 154 -23.58 -16.95 -19.94
N ALA A 155 -23.31 -18.22 -20.25
CA ALA A 155 -24.26 -19.05 -20.97
C ALA A 155 -25.48 -19.44 -20.11
N PRO A 156 -26.66 -19.57 -20.71
CA PRO A 156 -27.87 -19.98 -20.00
C PRO A 156 -27.73 -21.36 -19.37
N GLY A 157 -28.37 -21.60 -18.24
CA GLY A 157 -28.43 -22.90 -17.58
C GLY A 157 -27.15 -23.38 -16.87
N THR A 158 -26.13 -22.55 -16.76
CA THR A 158 -24.83 -22.92 -16.15
C THR A 158 -24.81 -22.87 -14.63
N GLY A 159 -25.86 -22.34 -13.99
CA GLY A 159 -25.88 -22.17 -12.52
C GLY A 159 -24.81 -21.20 -11.98
N TYR A 160 -24.24 -20.35 -12.85
CA TYR A 160 -23.23 -19.36 -12.45
C TYR A 160 -23.81 -18.38 -11.44
N THR A 161 -23.14 -18.24 -10.33
CA THR A 161 -23.51 -17.28 -9.28
C THR A 161 -22.43 -16.21 -9.13
N THR A 162 -22.85 -14.96 -9.13
CA THR A 162 -21.97 -13.82 -8.92
C THR A 162 -22.70 -12.76 -8.10
N ARG A 163 -21.94 -11.89 -7.45
CA ARG A 163 -22.48 -10.71 -6.75
C ARG A 163 -22.89 -9.57 -7.65
N GLN A 164 -22.52 -9.64 -8.93
CA GLN A 164 -22.85 -8.62 -9.91
C GLN A 164 -24.33 -8.70 -10.28
N THR A 165 -24.94 -7.55 -10.51
CA THR A 165 -26.29 -7.50 -11.07
C THR A 165 -26.27 -7.79 -12.57
N PRO A 166 -27.17 -8.62 -13.09
CA PRO A 166 -27.36 -8.76 -14.53
C PRO A 166 -27.55 -7.41 -15.20
N LEU A 167 -27.02 -7.26 -16.41
CA LEU A 167 -27.09 -6.02 -17.17
C LEU A 167 -28.23 -6.07 -18.17
N ASP A 168 -28.95 -4.95 -18.27
CA ASP A 168 -29.89 -4.63 -19.33
C ASP A 168 -29.22 -3.62 -20.29
N PHE A 169 -29.48 -3.76 -21.61
CA PHE A 169 -28.89 -2.89 -22.63
C PHE A 169 -29.97 -2.03 -23.26
N HIS A 170 -29.71 -0.73 -23.32
CA HIS A 170 -30.66 0.25 -23.89
C HIS A 170 -30.01 1.10 -24.99
N HIS A 171 -28.71 1.03 -25.14
CA HIS A 171 -28.01 1.81 -26.15
C HIS A 171 -28.16 1.18 -27.53
N PRO A 172 -28.46 1.94 -28.62
CA PRO A 172 -28.61 1.40 -29.98
C PRO A 172 -27.38 0.59 -30.46
N ASP A 173 -26.17 0.99 -30.09
CA ASP A 173 -24.94 0.27 -30.47
C ASP A 173 -24.79 -1.10 -29.76
N ASP A 174 -25.60 -1.39 -28.75
CA ASP A 174 -25.61 -2.63 -27.98
C ASP A 174 -26.78 -3.56 -28.33
N GLU A 175 -27.50 -3.29 -29.45
CA GLU A 175 -28.68 -4.06 -29.93
C GLU A 175 -28.38 -5.57 -30.04
N VAL A 176 -27.20 -5.93 -30.51
CA VAL A 176 -26.77 -7.34 -30.59
C VAL A 176 -26.67 -7.99 -29.22
N LEU A 177 -26.13 -7.27 -28.21
CA LEU A 177 -26.02 -7.78 -26.84
C LEU A 177 -27.41 -7.91 -26.19
N GLN A 178 -28.29 -6.95 -26.48
CA GLN A 178 -29.69 -6.98 -26.04
C GLN A 178 -30.41 -8.19 -26.63
N ALA A 179 -30.27 -8.44 -27.95
CA ALA A 179 -30.87 -9.60 -28.59
C ALA A 179 -30.39 -10.93 -27.99
N GLN A 180 -29.09 -11.05 -27.72
CA GLN A 180 -28.51 -12.23 -27.05
C GLN A 180 -29.05 -12.42 -25.64
N ALA A 181 -29.24 -11.35 -24.89
CA ALA A 181 -29.84 -11.43 -23.56
C ALA A 181 -31.31 -11.85 -23.57
N LEU A 182 -32.10 -11.22 -24.46
CA LEU A 182 -33.56 -11.43 -24.50
C LEU A 182 -33.99 -12.72 -25.21
N HIS A 183 -33.33 -13.10 -26.32
CA HIS A 183 -33.77 -14.20 -27.16
C HIS A 183 -32.96 -15.49 -26.97
N GLU A 184 -31.69 -15.37 -26.65
CA GLU A 184 -30.80 -16.53 -26.50
C GLU A 184 -30.59 -16.89 -25.00
N GLY A 185 -31.05 -16.04 -24.06
CA GLY A 185 -30.99 -16.30 -22.62
C GLY A 185 -29.59 -16.13 -21.98
N PHE A 186 -28.68 -15.46 -22.67
CA PHE A 186 -27.36 -15.12 -22.09
C PHE A 186 -27.52 -14.05 -21.01
N VAL A 187 -26.67 -14.13 -20.00
CA VAL A 187 -26.63 -13.13 -18.94
C VAL A 187 -25.28 -12.39 -18.99
N PHE A 188 -25.33 -11.08 -18.95
CA PHE A 188 -24.14 -10.24 -19.00
C PHE A 188 -23.90 -9.58 -17.65
N TYR A 189 -22.62 -9.48 -17.27
CA TYR A 189 -22.17 -8.85 -16.02
C TYR A 189 -21.01 -7.90 -16.29
N LYS A 190 -20.91 -6.80 -15.52
CA LYS A 190 -19.80 -5.86 -15.60
C LYS A 190 -18.50 -6.46 -15.08
N LEU A 191 -17.38 -6.10 -15.68
CA LEU A 191 -16.09 -6.31 -15.01
C LEU A 191 -15.99 -5.43 -13.75
N PRO A 192 -15.37 -5.93 -12.66
CA PRO A 192 -15.26 -5.19 -11.42
C PRO A 192 -14.38 -3.93 -11.60
N HIS A 193 -14.86 -2.79 -11.11
CA HIS A 193 -14.11 -1.54 -11.08
C HIS A 193 -13.76 -1.14 -9.64
N LYS A 194 -12.60 -0.53 -9.45
CA LYS A 194 -12.11 -0.08 -8.13
C LYS A 194 -13.05 0.92 -7.45
N ASP A 195 -13.76 1.72 -8.23
CA ASP A 195 -14.67 2.76 -7.74
C ASP A 195 -16.13 2.27 -7.61
N GLY A 196 -16.35 0.96 -7.72
CA GLY A 196 -17.67 0.33 -7.55
C GLY A 196 -18.39 0.02 -8.86
N GLU A 197 -19.62 -0.51 -8.76
CA GLU A 197 -20.39 -1.04 -9.88
C GLU A 197 -20.89 0.03 -10.87
N ALA A 198 -21.03 1.28 -10.41
CA ALA A 198 -21.44 2.39 -11.28
C ALA A 198 -20.37 2.74 -12.34
N ALA A 199 -19.12 2.44 -12.08
CA ALA A 199 -18.02 2.79 -12.98
C ALA A 199 -17.80 1.73 -14.07
N ASN A 200 -17.46 2.19 -15.28
CA ASN A 200 -17.23 1.34 -16.44
C ASN A 200 -15.74 1.01 -16.60
N VAL A 201 -15.44 -0.23 -16.95
CA VAL A 201 -14.07 -0.66 -17.29
C VAL A 201 -13.78 -0.33 -18.74
N GLY A 202 -12.88 0.62 -18.98
CA GLY A 202 -12.48 1.04 -20.33
C GLY A 202 -11.42 0.15 -20.99
N ASN A 203 -10.57 -0.53 -20.20
CA ASN A 203 -9.53 -1.42 -20.71
C ASN A 203 -9.21 -2.55 -19.73
N PRO A 204 -9.51 -3.81 -20.05
CA PRO A 204 -9.17 -4.97 -19.20
C PRO A 204 -7.68 -5.33 -19.19
N LEU A 205 -6.86 -4.73 -20.06
CA LEU A 205 -5.39 -4.83 -20.04
C LEU A 205 -4.72 -3.73 -19.21
N ALA A 206 -5.51 -2.88 -18.55
CA ALA A 206 -4.98 -1.82 -17.68
C ALA A 206 -4.30 -2.41 -16.43
N LYS A 207 -3.41 -1.61 -15.82
CA LYS A 207 -2.64 -2.00 -14.62
C LYS A 207 -3.49 -2.54 -13.47
N THR A 208 -4.73 -2.10 -13.33
CA THR A 208 -5.68 -2.57 -12.32
C THR A 208 -6.08 -4.03 -12.49
N PHE A 209 -6.00 -4.55 -13.71
CA PHE A 209 -6.36 -5.93 -14.05
C PHE A 209 -5.17 -6.91 -14.03
N ILE A 210 -3.94 -6.43 -13.87
CA ILE A 210 -2.75 -7.31 -13.81
C ILE A 210 -2.89 -8.37 -12.71
N LYS A 211 -3.47 -8.00 -11.57
CA LYS A 211 -3.73 -8.94 -10.47
C LYS A 211 -4.59 -10.11 -10.94
N TYR A 212 -5.66 -9.83 -11.66
CA TYR A 212 -6.58 -10.85 -12.15
C TYR A 212 -6.01 -11.72 -13.27
N ALA A 213 -5.05 -11.18 -14.03
CA ALA A 213 -4.27 -11.99 -14.98
C ALA A 213 -3.29 -12.93 -14.26
N GLN A 214 -2.69 -12.47 -13.15
CA GLN A 214 -1.75 -13.27 -12.37
C GLN A 214 -2.41 -14.38 -11.53
N ASP A 215 -3.63 -14.16 -11.06
CA ASP A 215 -4.40 -15.13 -10.27
C ASP A 215 -5.26 -16.08 -11.13
N GLY A 216 -5.26 -15.89 -12.45
CA GLY A 216 -6.01 -16.73 -13.37
C GLY A 216 -7.50 -16.40 -13.52
N THR A 217 -7.96 -15.30 -12.94
CA THR A 217 -9.35 -14.80 -13.11
C THR A 217 -9.57 -14.23 -14.51
N LEU A 218 -8.56 -13.47 -15.04
CA LEU A 218 -8.53 -12.98 -16.41
C LEU A 218 -7.58 -13.86 -17.20
N THR A 219 -8.09 -14.54 -18.21
CA THR A 219 -7.34 -15.57 -18.99
C THR A 219 -7.45 -15.36 -20.49
N SER A 220 -6.55 -15.99 -21.23
CA SER A 220 -6.57 -16.12 -22.69
C SER A 220 -6.43 -17.60 -23.08
N PRO A 221 -7.09 -18.07 -24.14
CA PRO A 221 -7.09 -19.50 -24.48
C PRO A 221 -5.82 -19.98 -25.21
N GLY A 222 -5.13 -19.12 -25.95
CA GLY A 222 -3.93 -19.47 -26.70
C GLY A 222 -2.64 -19.21 -25.90
N ASP A 223 -1.56 -19.92 -26.22
CA ASP A 223 -0.26 -19.73 -25.54
C ASP A 223 0.35 -18.38 -25.90
N ASP A 224 0.28 -17.97 -27.19
CA ASP A 224 0.77 -16.67 -27.65
C ASP A 224 -0.02 -15.52 -26.98
N ALA A 225 -1.35 -15.63 -26.96
CA ALA A 225 -2.20 -14.65 -26.31
C ALA A 225 -1.98 -14.60 -24.78
N ARG A 226 -1.69 -15.74 -24.15
CA ARG A 226 -1.33 -15.82 -22.74
C ARG A 226 0.04 -15.20 -22.50
N GLY A 227 1.01 -15.49 -23.36
CA GLY A 227 2.34 -14.89 -23.33
C GLY A 227 2.28 -13.36 -23.47
N ALA A 228 1.48 -12.84 -24.41
CA ALA A 228 1.26 -11.39 -24.57
C ALA A 228 0.62 -10.75 -23.35
N LEU A 229 -0.33 -11.42 -22.69
CA LEU A 229 -0.95 -10.93 -21.46
C LEU A 229 0.07 -10.85 -20.31
N ASP A 230 0.88 -11.86 -20.13
CA ASP A 230 1.94 -11.90 -19.12
C ASP A 230 3.01 -10.83 -19.38
N MET A 231 3.47 -10.70 -20.61
CA MET A 231 4.42 -9.65 -21.00
C MET A 231 3.85 -8.24 -20.78
N ASN A 232 2.58 -8.02 -21.11
CA ASN A 232 1.92 -6.72 -20.85
C ASN A 232 1.91 -6.39 -19.35
N ALA A 233 1.68 -7.38 -18.50
CA ALA A 233 1.75 -7.20 -17.05
C ALA A 233 3.16 -6.77 -16.60
N GLN A 234 4.19 -7.44 -17.12
CA GLN A 234 5.58 -7.13 -16.83
C GLN A 234 5.98 -5.73 -17.32
N CYS A 235 5.68 -5.42 -18.59
CA CYS A 235 5.99 -4.12 -19.20
C CYS A 235 5.38 -2.94 -18.46
N SER A 236 4.18 -3.10 -17.92
CA SER A 236 3.50 -2.03 -17.20
C SER A 236 4.28 -1.51 -15.98
N TYR A 237 5.03 -2.40 -15.31
CA TYR A 237 5.87 -2.01 -14.18
C TYR A 237 7.13 -1.26 -14.64
N TRP A 238 7.78 -1.76 -15.67
CA TRP A 238 9.03 -1.15 -16.20
C TRP A 238 8.80 0.17 -16.91
N ILE A 239 7.73 0.32 -17.68
CA ILE A 239 7.37 1.60 -18.29
C ILE A 239 7.16 2.66 -17.21
N SER A 240 6.49 2.27 -16.11
CA SER A 240 6.32 3.17 -14.96
C SER A 240 7.64 3.51 -14.24
N ALA A 241 8.60 2.60 -14.21
CA ALA A 241 9.91 2.80 -13.59
C ALA A 241 10.84 3.63 -14.48
N ARG A 242 10.84 3.39 -15.79
CA ARG A 242 11.68 4.08 -16.78
C ARG A 242 11.62 5.60 -16.64
N ASP A 243 10.42 6.17 -16.69
CA ASP A 243 10.24 7.61 -16.66
C ASP A 243 10.75 8.22 -15.34
N ARG A 244 10.61 7.49 -14.24
CA ARG A 244 11.12 7.89 -12.93
C ARG A 244 12.66 7.89 -12.90
N VAL A 245 13.28 6.86 -13.45
CA VAL A 245 14.73 6.74 -13.52
C VAL A 245 15.33 7.80 -14.44
N LEU A 246 14.75 8.00 -15.63
CA LEU A 246 15.21 9.00 -16.59
C LEU A 246 15.15 10.44 -16.07
N ASN A 247 14.18 10.74 -15.22
CA ASN A 247 13.98 12.09 -14.67
C ASN A 247 14.69 12.30 -13.33
N GLN A 248 15.70 11.48 -12.99
CA GLN A 248 16.50 11.70 -11.79
C GLN A 248 17.43 12.90 -11.93
N MET A 249 17.53 13.69 -10.85
CA MET A 249 18.54 14.72 -10.74
C MET A 249 19.87 14.09 -10.31
N VAL A 250 20.92 14.28 -11.11
CA VAL A 250 22.25 13.71 -10.85
C VAL A 250 23.29 14.82 -10.92
N VAL A 251 24.16 14.87 -9.92
CA VAL A 251 25.38 15.70 -9.91
C VAL A 251 26.54 14.82 -10.34
N TRP A 252 27.11 15.12 -11.50
CA TRP A 252 28.18 14.33 -12.11
C TRP A 252 29.55 14.76 -11.59
N GLN A 253 30.40 13.76 -11.33
CA GLN A 253 31.84 14.01 -11.12
C GLN A 253 32.47 14.50 -12.41
N ARG A 254 33.30 15.52 -12.32
CA ARG A 254 33.98 16.15 -13.45
C ARG A 254 35.28 16.81 -12.98
N GLU A 255 36.11 17.26 -13.93
CA GLU A 255 37.26 18.05 -13.61
C GLU A 255 36.87 19.28 -12.77
N GLY A 256 37.53 19.48 -11.65
CA GLY A 256 37.20 20.55 -10.69
C GLY A 256 36.04 20.19 -9.70
N LEU A 257 35.43 19.04 -9.83
CA LEU A 257 34.45 18.52 -8.87
C LEU A 257 34.74 17.03 -8.64
N ASP A 258 35.78 16.75 -7.90
CA ASP A 258 36.12 15.38 -7.45
C ASP A 258 35.28 15.02 -6.22
N MET A 259 34.55 13.92 -6.32
CA MET A 259 33.73 13.38 -5.24
C MET A 259 34.42 12.21 -4.54
N GLY A 260 35.68 11.93 -4.84
CA GLY A 260 36.44 10.82 -4.29
C GLY A 260 35.95 9.44 -4.77
N MET A 261 35.20 9.39 -5.86
CA MET A 261 34.67 8.15 -6.41
C MET A 261 35.60 7.61 -7.50
N ALA A 262 35.93 6.32 -7.41
CA ALA A 262 36.72 5.66 -8.45
C ALA A 262 35.91 5.61 -9.77
N VAL A 263 36.56 6.07 -10.85
CA VAL A 263 36.04 5.93 -12.20
C VAL A 263 36.59 4.62 -12.74
N ASN A 264 35.74 3.68 -13.11
CA ASN A 264 36.19 2.50 -13.82
C ASN A 264 36.75 2.91 -15.18
N ASP A 265 37.92 2.40 -15.55
CA ASP A 265 38.75 2.83 -16.70
C ASP A 265 38.13 2.51 -18.09
N GLY A 266 36.82 2.40 -18.21
CA GLY A 266 36.13 2.26 -19.49
C GLY A 266 35.90 3.61 -20.17
N PRO A 267 36.11 3.72 -21.49
CA PRO A 267 35.82 4.94 -22.23
C PRO A 267 34.36 5.33 -22.08
N GLY A 268 34.10 6.47 -21.47
CA GLY A 268 32.73 7.01 -21.26
C GLY A 268 32.13 6.72 -19.88
N SER A 269 32.83 6.03 -18.99
CA SER A 269 32.39 5.82 -17.61
C SER A 269 32.24 7.15 -16.86
N LYS A 270 31.04 7.41 -16.33
CA LYS A 270 30.76 8.57 -15.52
C LYS A 270 30.19 8.11 -14.16
N VAL A 271 30.59 8.78 -13.11
CA VAL A 271 30.09 8.58 -11.76
C VAL A 271 29.39 9.84 -11.29
N GLY A 272 28.40 9.71 -10.41
CA GLY A 272 27.66 10.85 -9.91
C GLY A 272 26.81 10.51 -8.70
N ILE A 273 26.23 11.55 -8.12
CA ILE A 273 25.38 11.46 -6.94
C ILE A 273 23.94 11.74 -7.37
N ILE A 274 23.03 10.82 -7.08
CA ILE A 274 21.58 11.04 -7.22
C ILE A 274 21.12 11.96 -6.09
N LEU A 275 20.40 13.02 -6.44
CA LEU A 275 19.74 13.91 -5.50
C LEU A 275 18.24 13.59 -5.49
N PRO A 276 17.72 12.82 -4.53
CA PRO A 276 16.29 12.60 -4.41
C PRO A 276 15.54 13.92 -4.19
N GLN A 277 14.51 14.17 -4.98
CA GLN A 277 13.70 15.39 -4.86
C GLN A 277 12.65 15.21 -3.76
N VAL A 278 13.08 15.21 -2.52
CA VAL A 278 12.22 14.99 -1.36
C VAL A 278 11.52 16.28 -0.98
N ILE A 279 10.19 16.23 -0.89
CA ILE A 279 9.36 17.26 -0.28
C ILE A 279 9.04 16.80 1.14
N SER A 280 9.78 17.35 2.11
CA SER A 280 9.54 17.05 3.53
C SER A 280 8.14 17.50 3.93
N MET A 281 7.44 16.66 4.69
CA MET A 281 6.06 16.94 5.13
C MET A 281 5.09 17.29 3.98
N GLY A 282 5.31 16.73 2.80
CA GLY A 282 4.53 17.01 1.59
C GLY A 282 3.10 16.44 1.59
N THR A 283 2.76 15.56 2.53
CA THR A 283 1.41 15.03 2.70
C THR A 283 0.67 15.71 3.85
N VAL A 284 -0.66 15.56 3.86
CA VAL A 284 -1.51 16.04 4.97
C VAL A 284 -1.13 15.40 6.31
N THR A 285 -0.61 14.18 6.30
CA THR A 285 -0.13 13.46 7.48
C THR A 285 1.34 13.73 7.81
N ARG A 286 1.95 14.75 7.20
CA ARG A 286 3.34 15.18 7.40
C ARG A 286 4.41 14.21 6.87
N ARG A 287 4.03 13.14 6.15
CA ARG A 287 4.99 12.25 5.49
C ARG A 287 5.66 12.94 4.30
N ALA A 288 6.91 12.60 4.05
CA ALA A 288 7.63 13.09 2.88
C ALA A 288 7.08 12.51 1.57
N ILE A 289 7.24 13.25 0.49
CA ILE A 289 6.94 12.83 -0.88
C ILE A 289 8.24 12.83 -1.69
N GLU A 290 8.43 11.78 -2.46
CA GLU A 290 9.44 11.69 -3.51
C GLU A 290 8.94 10.72 -4.59
N ARG A 291 9.20 11.02 -5.85
CA ARG A 291 8.52 10.34 -6.97
C ARG A 291 9.09 8.98 -7.30
N THR A 292 10.35 8.72 -7.04
CA THR A 292 11.05 7.52 -7.48
C THR A 292 11.35 6.59 -6.32
N TRP A 293 12.20 7.01 -5.39
CA TRP A 293 12.80 6.12 -4.39
C TRP A 293 11.86 5.81 -3.24
N LEU A 294 10.99 6.75 -2.85
CA LEU A 294 9.92 6.50 -1.88
C LEU A 294 8.79 5.63 -2.46
N THR A 295 8.58 5.68 -3.78
CA THR A 295 7.49 4.95 -4.44
C THR A 295 7.92 3.69 -5.18
N ALA A 296 9.22 3.49 -5.41
CA ALA A 296 9.80 2.30 -6.06
C ALA A 296 9.75 1.06 -5.17
N SER A 297 9.03 1.15 -4.10
CA SER A 297 9.04 0.14 -3.11
C SER A 297 8.13 -0.99 -3.38
N ASN A 298 7.93 -1.96 -3.20
CA ASN A 298 7.15 -3.19 -3.14
C ASN A 298 7.89 -4.30 -3.84
N ALA A 299 8.98 -4.65 -3.19
CA ALA A 299 9.66 -5.89 -3.40
C ALA A 299 8.66 -7.04 -3.23
N LYS A 300 8.13 -7.53 -4.31
CA LYS A 300 7.53 -8.85 -4.37
C LYS A 300 8.51 -9.74 -5.11
N LYS A 301 8.83 -10.90 -4.52
CA LYS A 301 9.63 -11.93 -5.20
C LYS A 301 9.00 -12.17 -6.59
N ASN A 302 9.83 -12.23 -7.62
CA ASN A 302 9.43 -12.45 -9.01
C ASN A 302 8.64 -11.32 -9.70
N ARG A 303 8.59 -10.13 -9.13
CA ARG A 303 7.96 -8.99 -9.77
C ARG A 303 9.01 -8.09 -10.42
N ILE A 304 8.93 -7.92 -11.73
CA ILE A 304 9.76 -6.98 -12.47
C ILE A 304 9.58 -5.57 -11.89
N GLY A 305 10.67 -4.90 -11.61
CA GLY A 305 10.71 -3.58 -10.99
C GLY A 305 10.87 -3.62 -9.45
N SER A 306 10.82 -4.78 -8.81
CA SER A 306 11.15 -4.88 -7.39
C SER A 306 12.62 -4.66 -7.09
N GLU A 307 13.48 -4.90 -8.07
CA GLU A 307 14.92 -4.64 -8.02
C GLU A 307 15.30 -3.17 -8.28
N LEU A 308 14.35 -2.28 -8.59
CA LEU A 308 14.66 -0.90 -8.93
C LEU A 308 15.50 -0.20 -7.84
N LYS A 309 15.20 -0.44 -6.57
CA LYS A 309 16.01 0.08 -5.46
C LYS A 309 17.43 -0.48 -5.47
N ALA A 310 17.59 -1.75 -5.82
CA ALA A 310 18.90 -2.43 -5.86
C ALA A 310 19.84 -1.91 -6.95
N MET A 311 19.37 -1.04 -7.84
CA MET A 311 20.21 -0.29 -8.77
C MET A 311 21.08 0.75 -8.06
N VAL A 312 20.71 1.17 -6.84
CA VAL A 312 21.49 2.05 -6.00
C VAL A 312 22.47 1.22 -5.18
N ARG A 313 23.78 1.52 -5.29
CA ARG A 313 24.86 0.79 -4.64
C ARG A 313 25.69 1.67 -3.73
N ALA A 314 26.23 1.06 -2.68
CA ALA A 314 27.26 1.68 -1.89
C ALA A 314 28.58 1.78 -2.67
N PRO A 315 29.40 2.83 -2.46
CA PRO A 315 30.75 2.90 -3.01
C PRO A 315 31.66 1.79 -2.50
N PRO A 316 32.76 1.49 -3.20
CA PRO A 316 33.80 0.64 -2.64
C PRO A 316 34.27 1.17 -1.28
N GLY A 317 34.35 0.30 -0.28
CA GLY A 317 34.70 0.66 1.10
C GLY A 317 33.53 1.20 1.95
N TYR A 318 32.30 1.14 1.42
CA TYR A 318 31.09 1.54 2.13
C TYR A 318 30.02 0.46 2.05
N ALA A 319 29.09 0.48 3.00
CA ALA A 319 27.89 -0.33 3.05
C ALA A 319 26.65 0.53 3.28
N ILE A 320 25.50 0.01 2.91
CA ILE A 320 24.19 0.57 3.27
C ILE A 320 23.71 -0.15 4.51
N VAL A 321 23.59 0.58 5.60
CA VAL A 321 23.08 0.06 6.89
C VAL A 321 21.73 0.64 7.18
N GLY A 322 20.76 -0.19 7.55
CA GLY A 322 19.42 0.30 7.85
C GLY A 322 18.51 -0.73 8.47
N ALA A 323 17.32 -0.26 8.83
CA ALA A 323 16.28 -1.09 9.43
C ALA A 323 14.90 -0.56 9.10
N ASP A 324 13.91 -1.44 9.20
CA ASP A 324 12.47 -1.13 9.11
C ASP A 324 11.89 -1.20 10.54
N VAL A 325 11.10 -0.21 10.94
CA VAL A 325 10.49 -0.21 12.28
C VAL A 325 9.35 -1.21 12.33
N ASP A 326 9.51 -2.23 13.15
CA ASP A 326 8.50 -3.29 13.28
C ASP A 326 7.13 -2.73 13.70
N SER A 327 6.15 -2.86 12.79
CA SER A 327 4.76 -2.49 13.03
C SER A 327 4.58 -1.11 13.69
N GLU A 328 5.32 -0.09 13.25
CA GLU A 328 5.41 1.23 13.86
C GLU A 328 4.04 1.79 14.30
N GLU A 329 3.12 1.94 13.35
CA GLU A 329 1.82 2.58 13.60
C GLU A 329 0.91 1.71 14.48
N LEU A 330 1.04 0.38 14.39
CA LEU A 330 0.32 -0.56 15.24
C LEU A 330 0.80 -0.44 16.69
N TRP A 331 2.12 -0.40 16.91
CA TRP A 331 2.70 -0.20 18.23
C TRP A 331 2.31 1.15 18.82
N ILE A 332 2.41 2.24 18.05
CA ILE A 332 2.00 3.58 18.49
C ILE A 332 0.52 3.59 18.91
N SER A 333 -0.35 2.97 18.10
CA SER A 333 -1.78 2.90 18.39
C SER A 333 -2.06 2.06 19.64
N SER A 334 -1.40 0.91 19.80
CA SER A 334 -1.52 0.06 20.98
C SER A 334 -1.06 0.80 22.25
N ALA A 335 0.10 1.48 22.16
CA ALA A 335 0.64 2.28 23.25
C ALA A 335 -0.31 3.42 23.69
N MET A 336 -1.06 4.03 22.77
CA MET A 336 -2.08 5.02 23.12
C MET A 336 -3.24 4.40 23.92
N GLY A 337 -3.64 3.16 23.61
CA GLY A 337 -4.62 2.41 24.39
C GLY A 337 -4.11 2.08 25.79
N ASP A 338 -2.91 1.52 25.85
CA ASP A 338 -2.20 1.07 27.05
C ASP A 338 -1.86 2.22 28.01
N ALA A 339 -1.62 3.42 27.47
CA ALA A 339 -1.33 4.62 28.23
C ALA A 339 -2.43 4.98 29.25
N GLN A 340 -3.68 4.57 29.02
CA GLN A 340 -4.77 4.77 29.97
C GLN A 340 -4.53 4.00 31.28
N PHE A 341 -3.83 2.86 31.19
CA PHE A 341 -3.41 2.05 32.35
C PHE A 341 -2.01 2.42 32.82
N GLY A 342 -1.18 2.95 31.93
CA GLY A 342 0.20 3.34 32.16
C GLY A 342 1.19 2.17 32.12
N LEU A 343 0.85 1.10 31.46
CA LEU A 343 1.64 -0.12 31.34
C LEU A 343 1.47 -0.71 29.95
N HIS A 344 2.55 -1.14 29.31
CA HIS A 344 2.48 -1.85 28.03
C HIS A 344 1.76 -3.20 28.18
N GLY A 345 1.00 -3.57 27.15
CA GLY A 345 0.26 -4.84 27.13
C GLY A 345 -1.01 -4.84 27.97
N ALA A 346 -1.41 -3.72 28.54
CA ALA A 346 -2.60 -3.63 29.37
C ALA A 346 -3.91 -3.75 28.59
N THR A 347 -3.88 -3.56 27.27
CA THR A 347 -5.04 -3.77 26.38
C THR A 347 -4.82 -5.02 25.52
N ALA A 348 -5.90 -5.60 24.98
CA ALA A 348 -5.79 -6.76 24.09
C ALA A 348 -4.91 -6.48 22.87
N LEU A 349 -5.00 -5.29 22.27
CA LEU A 349 -4.15 -4.88 21.16
C LEU A 349 -2.69 -4.74 21.60
N GLY A 350 -2.44 -4.13 22.77
CA GLY A 350 -1.12 -4.01 23.37
C GLY A 350 -0.49 -5.37 23.62
N TRP A 351 -1.24 -6.30 24.21
CA TRP A 351 -0.80 -7.66 24.43
C TRP A 351 -0.41 -8.39 23.14
N MET A 352 -1.28 -8.34 22.12
CA MET A 352 -0.98 -8.95 20.81
C MET A 352 0.24 -8.33 20.11
N THR A 353 0.53 -7.06 20.38
CA THR A 353 1.71 -6.37 19.85
C THR A 353 3.00 -6.82 20.55
N LEU A 354 2.92 -7.17 21.84
CA LEU A 354 4.07 -7.66 22.62
C LEU A 354 4.37 -9.14 22.37
N GLU A 355 3.34 -9.99 22.43
CA GLU A 355 3.49 -11.44 22.48
C GLU A 355 3.18 -12.14 21.16
N GLY A 356 2.52 -11.45 20.24
CA GLY A 356 2.14 -12.02 18.96
C GLY A 356 3.30 -12.09 17.97
N THR A 357 3.57 -13.28 17.42
CA THR A 357 4.59 -13.47 16.39
C THR A 357 4.01 -13.96 15.07
N LYS A 358 4.61 -13.51 13.96
CA LYS A 358 4.25 -13.97 12.62
C LYS A 358 4.51 -15.48 12.46
N ALA A 359 5.61 -15.97 13.01
CA ALA A 359 6.00 -17.37 12.90
C ALA A 359 5.01 -18.32 13.58
N ALA A 360 4.50 -17.92 14.76
CA ALA A 360 3.50 -18.70 15.51
C ALA A 360 2.05 -18.44 15.06
N GLY A 361 1.82 -17.48 14.15
CA GLY A 361 0.48 -17.11 13.71
C GLY A 361 -0.38 -16.45 14.80
N THR A 362 0.26 -15.87 15.80
CA THR A 362 -0.39 -15.25 16.97
C THR A 362 -0.49 -13.73 16.89
N ASP A 363 0.15 -13.11 15.90
CA ASP A 363 0.07 -11.68 15.66
C ASP A 363 -1.34 -11.24 15.21
N LEU A 364 -1.65 -9.97 15.41
CA LEU A 364 -2.95 -9.37 15.07
C LEU A 364 -3.41 -9.71 13.64
N HIS A 365 -2.49 -9.65 12.66
CA HIS A 365 -2.86 -9.89 11.27
C HIS A 365 -3.21 -11.35 11.01
N SER A 366 -2.49 -12.29 11.61
CA SER A 366 -2.79 -13.73 11.53
C SER A 366 -4.09 -14.06 12.21
N LYS A 367 -4.37 -13.50 13.39
CA LYS A 367 -5.66 -13.69 14.09
C LYS A 367 -6.82 -13.14 13.26
N THR A 368 -6.70 -11.93 12.72
CA THR A 368 -7.72 -11.33 11.83
C THR A 368 -7.91 -12.16 10.56
N ALA A 369 -6.83 -12.67 9.97
CA ALA A 369 -6.88 -13.51 8.79
C ALA A 369 -7.71 -14.78 9.04
N ASN A 370 -7.49 -15.45 10.18
CA ASN A 370 -8.22 -16.65 10.57
C ASN A 370 -9.71 -16.38 10.81
N ILE A 371 -10.04 -15.26 11.45
CA ILE A 371 -11.44 -14.87 11.73
C ILE A 371 -12.19 -14.54 10.44
N LEU A 372 -11.56 -13.86 9.51
CA LEU A 372 -12.20 -13.37 8.28
C LEU A 372 -12.06 -14.30 7.08
N GLY A 373 -11.32 -15.43 7.22
CA GLY A 373 -11.01 -16.30 6.08
C GLY A 373 -10.17 -15.62 4.99
N LEU A 374 -9.30 -14.68 5.37
CA LEU A 374 -8.44 -13.90 4.48
C LEU A 374 -6.98 -14.39 4.53
N SER A 375 -6.19 -14.02 3.52
CA SER A 375 -4.75 -14.12 3.65
C SER A 375 -4.23 -13.12 4.69
N ARG A 376 -3.07 -13.41 5.31
CA ARG A 376 -2.45 -12.50 6.28
C ARG A 376 -2.16 -11.11 5.69
N ASP A 377 -1.77 -11.03 4.40
CA ASP A 377 -1.52 -9.76 3.72
C ASP A 377 -2.81 -8.95 3.52
N GLN A 378 -3.91 -9.59 3.19
CA GLN A 378 -5.22 -8.95 3.12
C GLN A 378 -5.68 -8.48 4.50
N ALA A 379 -5.50 -9.31 5.53
CA ALA A 379 -5.80 -8.95 6.92
C ALA A 379 -4.94 -7.78 7.40
N LYS A 380 -3.67 -7.70 6.98
CA LYS A 380 -2.80 -6.54 7.24
C LYS A 380 -3.40 -5.26 6.69
N VAL A 381 -3.79 -5.24 5.41
CA VAL A 381 -4.44 -4.08 4.78
C VAL A 381 -5.73 -3.71 5.52
N PHE A 382 -6.53 -4.70 5.90
CA PHE A 382 -7.77 -4.52 6.63
C PHE A 382 -7.54 -3.88 8.02
N ASN A 383 -6.60 -4.39 8.81
CA ASN A 383 -6.29 -3.86 10.14
C ASN A 383 -5.74 -2.43 10.08
N TYR A 384 -4.81 -2.14 9.17
CA TYR A 384 -4.28 -0.79 9.02
C TYR A 384 -5.36 0.20 8.58
N SER A 385 -6.24 -0.17 7.65
CA SER A 385 -7.34 0.70 7.23
C SER A 385 -8.28 1.04 8.40
N ARG A 386 -8.54 0.08 9.30
CA ARG A 386 -9.34 0.30 10.51
C ARG A 386 -8.65 1.27 11.48
N ILE A 387 -7.37 1.07 11.77
CA ILE A 387 -6.58 1.95 12.65
C ILE A 387 -6.56 3.39 12.08
N TYR A 388 -6.55 3.53 10.76
CA TYR A 388 -6.67 4.84 10.10
C TYR A 388 -8.10 5.41 10.09
N GLY A 389 -9.04 4.76 10.75
CA GLY A 389 -10.40 5.25 10.91
C GLY A 389 -11.38 4.81 9.82
N ALA A 390 -11.03 3.84 8.98
CA ALA A 390 -11.95 3.33 7.98
C ALA A 390 -13.24 2.81 8.61
N GLY A 391 -14.37 3.22 8.03
CA GLY A 391 -15.70 2.84 8.49
C GLY A 391 -16.16 1.49 7.91
N MET A 392 -17.34 1.07 8.35
CA MET A 392 -17.98 -0.20 7.96
C MET A 392 -18.07 -0.40 6.44
N ARG A 393 -18.44 0.62 5.67
CA ARG A 393 -18.54 0.54 4.20
C ARG A 393 -17.23 0.13 3.54
N HIS A 394 -16.12 0.70 4.02
CA HIS A 394 -14.79 0.35 3.50
C HIS A 394 -14.38 -1.07 3.88
N ALA A 395 -14.72 -1.52 5.09
CA ALA A 395 -14.48 -2.89 5.53
C ALA A 395 -15.23 -3.91 4.65
N VAL A 396 -16.52 -3.68 4.39
CA VAL A 396 -17.32 -4.49 3.47
C VAL A 396 -16.70 -4.53 2.08
N GLN A 397 -16.28 -3.37 1.55
CA GLN A 397 -15.63 -3.29 0.24
C GLN A 397 -14.33 -4.09 0.19
N LEU A 398 -13.49 -4.04 1.23
CA LEU A 398 -12.27 -4.85 1.31
C LEU A 398 -12.56 -6.34 1.34
N LEU A 399 -13.57 -6.79 2.10
CA LEU A 399 -14.00 -8.19 2.14
C LEU A 399 -14.48 -8.68 0.78
N LEU A 400 -15.31 -7.89 0.10
CA LEU A 400 -15.79 -8.21 -1.24
C LEU A 400 -14.67 -8.22 -2.29
N GLN A 401 -13.63 -7.39 -2.14
CA GLN A 401 -12.45 -7.41 -3.01
C GLN A 401 -11.52 -8.59 -2.74
N ALA A 402 -11.52 -9.08 -1.50
CA ALA A 402 -10.67 -10.19 -1.09
C ALA A 402 -11.27 -11.56 -1.47
N ASN A 403 -12.59 -11.66 -1.51
CA ASN A 403 -13.31 -12.88 -1.83
C ASN A 403 -14.39 -12.58 -2.89
N ALA A 404 -14.18 -13.11 -4.09
CA ALA A 404 -15.08 -12.87 -5.22
C ALA A 404 -16.46 -13.54 -5.05
N ASP A 405 -16.52 -14.63 -4.29
CA ASP A 405 -17.74 -15.43 -4.11
C ASP A 405 -18.59 -14.97 -2.93
N MET A 406 -18.07 -14.04 -2.11
CA MET A 406 -18.78 -13.55 -0.92
C MET A 406 -19.93 -12.62 -1.30
N LEU A 407 -21.12 -12.91 -0.83
CA LEU A 407 -22.29 -12.03 -1.04
C LEU A 407 -22.17 -10.73 -0.22
N PRO A 408 -22.71 -9.59 -0.71
CA PRO A 408 -22.65 -8.32 0.02
C PRO A 408 -23.23 -8.39 1.44
N GLU A 409 -24.33 -9.14 1.61
CA GLU A 409 -24.97 -9.33 2.92
C GLU A 409 -24.07 -10.13 3.89
N GLN A 410 -23.37 -11.16 3.40
CA GLN A 410 -22.41 -11.92 4.19
C GLN A 410 -21.23 -11.05 4.61
N ALA A 411 -20.68 -10.26 3.66
CA ALA A 411 -19.60 -9.33 3.96
C ALA A 411 -20.04 -8.27 4.98
N GLN A 412 -21.26 -7.80 4.89
CA GLN A 412 -21.82 -6.83 5.85
C GLN A 412 -21.95 -7.45 7.24
N ARG A 413 -22.57 -8.61 7.36
CA ARG A 413 -22.70 -9.33 8.66
C ARG A 413 -21.34 -9.60 9.30
N LEU A 414 -20.39 -10.10 8.52
CA LEU A 414 -19.04 -10.38 9.00
C LEU A 414 -18.31 -9.12 9.47
N ALA A 415 -18.42 -8.02 8.71
CA ALA A 415 -17.86 -6.73 9.12
C ALA A 415 -18.53 -6.19 10.38
N GLU A 416 -19.85 -6.29 10.52
CA GLU A 416 -20.60 -5.87 11.70
C GLU A 416 -20.18 -6.65 12.94
N GLN A 417 -20.09 -7.98 12.85
CA GLN A 417 -19.64 -8.83 13.94
C GLN A 417 -18.21 -8.47 14.37
N LEU A 418 -17.30 -8.32 13.41
CA LEU A 418 -15.92 -7.95 13.73
C LEU A 418 -15.83 -6.56 14.38
N TYR A 419 -16.58 -5.58 13.88
CA TYR A 419 -16.56 -4.23 14.49
C TYR A 419 -17.19 -4.24 15.88
N ALA A 420 -18.26 -5.00 16.10
CA ALA A 420 -18.89 -5.14 17.41
C ALA A 420 -17.95 -5.79 18.43
N SER A 421 -17.19 -6.82 18.04
CA SER A 421 -16.25 -7.51 18.94
C SER A 421 -14.95 -6.73 19.17
N THR A 422 -14.48 -5.95 18.19
CA THR A 422 -13.18 -5.25 18.26
C THR A 422 -13.33 -3.79 18.67
N LYS A 423 -14.03 -2.98 17.89
CA LYS A 423 -14.27 -1.57 18.20
C LYS A 423 -15.30 -1.38 19.31
N GLY A 424 -16.25 -2.31 19.41
CA GLY A 424 -17.31 -2.30 20.38
C GLY A 424 -18.55 -1.56 19.94
N LYS A 425 -19.45 -1.30 20.88
CA LYS A 425 -20.70 -0.54 20.71
C LYS A 425 -20.46 0.93 21.04
N ASN A 426 -21.09 1.84 20.29
CA ASN A 426 -20.99 3.29 20.58
C ASN A 426 -22.17 3.72 21.46
N THR A 427 -21.90 4.53 22.50
CA THR A 427 -22.95 5.03 23.41
C THR A 427 -23.99 5.90 22.72
N GLN A 428 -23.69 6.50 21.56
CA GLN A 428 -24.53 7.47 20.84
C GLN A 428 -24.95 8.70 21.67
N ARG A 429 -24.63 8.74 22.97
CA ARG A 429 -25.07 9.71 23.97
C ARG A 429 -23.87 10.44 24.56
N THR A 430 -24.08 11.71 24.92
CA THR A 430 -23.08 12.57 25.53
C THR A 430 -23.34 12.84 27.00
N ASP A 431 -24.51 12.42 27.54
CA ASP A 431 -24.85 12.54 28.96
C ASP A 431 -24.08 11.55 29.85
N VAL A 432 -23.70 10.39 29.28
CA VAL A 432 -22.90 9.37 29.96
C VAL A 432 -21.43 9.72 29.81
N PHE A 433 -20.68 9.90 30.87
CA PHE A 433 -19.28 10.36 30.89
C PHE A 433 -19.01 11.64 30.07
N ARG A 434 -20.05 12.43 29.79
CA ARG A 434 -20.00 13.70 29.02
C ARG A 434 -19.39 13.58 27.62
N ARG A 435 -19.35 12.36 27.04
CA ARG A 435 -18.84 12.11 25.69
C ARG A 435 -19.46 10.86 25.06
N LYS A 436 -19.46 10.82 23.73
CA LYS A 436 -19.68 9.57 23.00
C LYS A 436 -18.41 8.73 23.08
N PHE A 437 -18.53 7.42 23.26
CA PHE A 437 -17.39 6.53 23.32
C PHE A 437 -17.77 5.10 22.96
N TRP A 438 -16.75 4.29 22.68
CA TRP A 438 -16.85 2.89 22.37
C TRP A 438 -16.67 2.04 23.64
N PHE A 439 -17.45 0.98 23.76
CA PHE A 439 -17.40 0.08 24.91
C PHE A 439 -17.63 -1.37 24.49
N GLY A 440 -17.09 -2.32 25.24
CA GLY A 440 -17.28 -3.75 25.08
C GLY A 440 -16.49 -4.39 23.93
N GLY A 441 -15.61 -3.65 23.26
CA GLY A 441 -14.72 -4.21 22.25
C GLY A 441 -13.27 -4.30 22.75
N THR A 442 -12.52 -5.25 22.20
CA THR A 442 -11.09 -5.44 22.55
C THR A 442 -10.21 -4.26 22.23
N GLU A 443 -10.63 -3.41 21.29
CA GLU A 443 -9.91 -2.22 20.82
C GLU A 443 -10.61 -0.91 21.23
N SER A 444 -11.68 -0.96 22.08
CA SER A 444 -12.42 0.23 22.51
C SER A 444 -11.49 1.29 23.13
N PHE A 445 -10.51 0.89 23.92
CA PHE A 445 -9.53 1.78 24.54
C PHE A 445 -8.72 2.58 23.52
N VAL A 446 -8.26 1.92 22.46
CA VAL A 446 -7.46 2.54 21.39
C VAL A 446 -8.31 3.55 20.61
N PHE A 447 -9.51 3.14 20.17
CA PHE A 447 -10.38 4.02 19.39
C PHE A 447 -10.86 5.22 20.18
N ASN A 448 -11.20 5.04 21.47
CA ASN A 448 -11.57 6.15 22.34
C ASN A 448 -10.45 7.17 22.48
N LYS A 449 -9.19 6.70 22.58
CA LYS A 449 -8.05 7.60 22.71
C LYS A 449 -7.73 8.33 21.40
N LEU A 450 -7.77 7.63 20.27
CA LEU A 450 -7.59 8.24 18.96
C LEU A 450 -8.66 9.28 18.66
N GLU A 451 -9.93 8.97 18.96
CA GLU A 451 -11.05 9.90 18.77
C GLU A 451 -10.97 11.10 19.72
N GLU A 452 -10.52 10.89 20.97
CA GLU A 452 -10.30 11.97 21.93
C GLU A 452 -9.29 13.00 21.41
N ILE A 453 -8.15 12.53 20.87
CA ILE A 453 -7.13 13.41 20.29
C ILE A 453 -7.65 14.08 19.02
N ALA A 454 -8.24 13.31 18.11
CA ALA A 454 -8.72 13.80 16.82
C ALA A 454 -9.84 14.85 16.93
N LEU A 455 -10.69 14.74 17.95
CA LEU A 455 -11.82 15.65 18.20
C LEU A 455 -11.45 16.86 19.08
N SER A 456 -10.27 16.88 19.69
CA SER A 456 -9.83 18.03 20.49
C SER A 456 -9.86 19.33 19.67
N GLU A 457 -9.91 20.48 20.35
CA GLU A 457 -9.92 21.78 19.66
C GLU A 457 -8.66 22.01 18.83
N GLN A 458 -7.52 21.60 19.38
CA GLN A 458 -6.22 21.67 18.71
C GLN A 458 -5.55 20.29 18.79
N PRO A 459 -5.88 19.37 17.85
CA PRO A 459 -5.26 18.06 17.82
C PRO A 459 -3.75 18.16 17.72
N THR A 460 -3.04 17.43 18.57
CA THR A 460 -1.58 17.35 18.59
C THR A 460 -1.14 15.91 18.65
N THR A 461 0.06 15.63 18.10
CA THR A 461 0.64 14.29 18.24
C THR A 461 0.98 14.01 19.71
N PRO A 462 0.76 12.79 20.21
CA PRO A 462 0.87 12.49 21.63
C PRO A 462 2.31 12.59 22.16
N ALA A 463 3.32 12.24 21.34
CA ALA A 463 4.70 12.23 21.79
C ALA A 463 5.38 13.62 21.70
N LEU A 464 5.39 14.25 20.54
CA LEU A 464 6.08 15.53 20.34
C LEU A 464 5.16 16.76 20.49
N GLY A 465 3.84 16.58 20.49
CA GLY A 465 2.90 17.71 20.57
C GLY A 465 2.80 18.51 19.27
N CYS A 466 3.17 17.93 18.13
CA CYS A 466 3.05 18.61 16.85
C CYS A 466 1.59 18.86 16.50
N GLY A 467 1.25 20.09 16.13
CA GLY A 467 -0.11 20.50 15.81
C GLY A 467 -0.63 19.89 14.49
N ILE A 468 -1.95 19.76 14.42
CA ILE A 468 -2.62 19.25 13.23
C ILE A 468 -2.34 20.13 12.01
N THR A 469 -2.19 19.48 10.85
CA THR A 469 -2.01 20.16 9.57
C THR A 469 -3.19 21.10 9.29
N HIS A 470 -2.90 22.31 8.83
CA HIS A 470 -3.89 23.39 8.63
C HIS A 470 -5.12 22.93 7.85
N ALA A 471 -4.92 22.13 6.78
CA ALA A 471 -6.01 21.58 5.96
C ALA A 471 -7.03 20.72 6.75
N LEU A 472 -6.66 20.15 7.89
CA LEU A 472 -7.55 19.37 8.76
C LEU A 472 -7.96 20.13 10.03
N SER A 473 -7.55 21.39 10.19
CA SER A 473 -7.93 22.19 11.35
C SER A 473 -9.40 22.60 11.31
N LYS A 474 -10.03 22.76 12.48
CA LYS A 474 -11.42 23.24 12.57
C LYS A 474 -11.61 24.64 11.98
N LYS A 475 -10.55 25.45 11.94
CA LYS A 475 -10.58 26.81 11.39
C LYS A 475 -10.65 26.83 9.87
N TYR A 476 -10.07 25.82 9.22
CA TYR A 476 -10.02 25.74 7.76
C TYR A 476 -11.22 24.98 7.17
N LEU A 477 -11.68 23.93 7.88
CA LEU A 477 -12.79 23.11 7.40
C LEU A 477 -14.11 23.88 7.53
N PRO A 478 -14.95 23.93 6.49
CA PRO A 478 -16.26 24.55 6.55
C PRO A 478 -17.11 23.94 7.69
N THR A 479 -17.83 24.78 8.41
CA THR A 479 -18.69 24.35 9.52
C THR A 479 -19.79 23.38 9.12
N GLU A 480 -20.17 23.40 7.85
CA GLU A 480 -21.18 22.52 7.25
C GLU A 480 -20.75 21.04 7.21
N PHE A 481 -19.44 20.76 7.18
CA PHE A 481 -18.90 19.40 7.11
C PHE A 481 -18.74 18.70 8.47
N GLY A 482 -19.00 19.36 9.56
CA GLY A 482 -19.14 18.79 10.92
C GLY A 482 -18.15 17.68 11.27
N SER A 483 -18.66 16.46 11.45
CA SER A 483 -17.87 15.26 11.81
C SER A 483 -17.25 14.52 10.63
N ASP A 484 -17.45 14.95 9.39
CA ASP A 484 -17.11 14.18 8.18
C ASP A 484 -15.60 13.97 7.98
N TYR A 485 -14.80 14.82 8.62
CA TYR A 485 -13.33 14.68 8.59
C TYR A 485 -12.73 13.87 9.73
N MET A 486 -13.56 13.21 10.56
CA MET A 486 -13.11 12.41 11.70
C MET A 486 -12.10 11.35 11.27
N THR A 487 -12.41 10.58 10.23
CA THR A 487 -11.52 9.54 9.68
C THR A 487 -10.17 10.12 9.27
N SER A 488 -10.16 11.25 8.56
CA SER A 488 -8.94 11.91 8.13
C SER A 488 -8.10 12.42 9.31
N ARG A 489 -8.74 12.89 10.38
CA ARG A 489 -8.06 13.32 11.60
C ARG A 489 -7.49 12.16 12.41
N ILE A 490 -8.22 11.02 12.51
CA ILE A 490 -7.71 9.80 13.13
C ILE A 490 -6.50 9.30 12.37
N ASN A 491 -6.60 9.23 11.04
CA ASN A 491 -5.48 8.87 10.18
C ASN A 491 -4.28 9.81 10.39
N TRP A 492 -4.55 11.12 10.51
CA TRP A 492 -3.50 12.10 10.80
C TRP A 492 -2.82 11.82 12.14
N VAL A 493 -3.57 11.54 13.21
CA VAL A 493 -2.98 11.25 14.55
C VAL A 493 -2.01 10.08 14.47
N VAL A 494 -2.41 8.98 13.83
CA VAL A 494 -1.57 7.76 13.71
C VAL A 494 -0.35 8.01 12.84
N GLN A 495 -0.56 8.44 11.60
CA GLN A 495 0.55 8.61 10.64
C GLN A 495 1.51 9.74 11.00
N SER A 496 1.00 10.86 11.55
CA SER A 496 1.87 11.94 12.02
C SER A 496 2.70 11.55 13.25
N SER A 497 2.18 10.64 14.09
CA SER A 497 2.97 10.08 15.19
C SER A 497 4.12 9.22 14.67
N GLY A 498 3.93 8.48 13.56
CA GLY A 498 5.00 7.79 12.87
C GLY A 498 6.06 8.76 12.32
N VAL A 499 5.65 9.91 11.80
CA VAL A 499 6.62 10.95 11.38
C VAL A 499 7.42 11.49 12.57
N ASP A 500 6.78 11.70 13.73
CA ASP A 500 7.48 12.09 14.94
C ASP A 500 8.52 11.03 15.35
N TYR A 501 8.14 9.76 15.25
CA TYR A 501 9.02 8.63 15.52
C TYR A 501 10.26 8.65 14.62
N LEU A 502 10.05 8.73 13.31
CA LEU A 502 11.11 8.78 12.31
C LEU A 502 12.08 9.95 12.56
N HIS A 503 11.57 11.15 12.83
CA HIS A 503 12.40 12.32 13.08
C HIS A 503 13.24 12.18 14.37
N LEU A 504 12.66 11.61 15.43
CA LEU A 504 13.40 11.33 16.67
C LEU A 504 14.51 10.33 16.42
N LEU A 505 14.24 9.30 15.62
CA LEU A 505 15.22 8.28 15.26
C LEU A 505 16.40 8.86 14.48
N ILE A 506 16.12 9.73 13.50
CA ILE A 506 17.15 10.45 12.73
C ILE A 506 18.00 11.33 13.64
N VAL A 507 17.38 12.10 14.55
CA VAL A 507 18.10 12.98 15.50
C VAL A 507 18.96 12.15 16.48
N ALA A 508 18.43 11.04 16.97
CA ALA A 508 19.17 10.13 17.84
C ALA A 508 20.40 9.54 17.12
N MET A 509 20.23 9.09 15.89
CA MET A 509 21.34 8.58 15.07
C MET A 509 22.40 9.65 14.81
N GLU A 510 22.01 10.86 14.42
CA GLU A 510 22.94 11.97 14.20
C GLU A 510 23.76 12.28 15.46
N HIS A 511 23.12 12.25 16.63
CA HIS A 511 23.81 12.42 17.91
C HIS A 511 24.83 11.31 18.17
N LEU A 512 24.46 10.04 17.94
CA LEU A 512 25.36 8.89 18.14
C LEU A 512 26.53 8.90 17.15
N ILE A 513 26.25 9.16 15.87
CA ILE A 513 27.26 9.29 14.80
C ILE A 513 28.33 10.32 15.21
N ARG A 514 27.92 11.50 15.63
CA ARG A 514 28.85 12.57 16.05
C ARG A 514 29.58 12.25 17.36
N THR A 515 28.86 11.67 18.33
CA THR A 515 29.43 11.42 19.68
C THR A 515 30.50 10.35 19.64
N TYR A 516 30.36 9.34 18.80
CA TYR A 516 31.22 8.18 18.74
C TYR A 516 32.14 8.16 17.50
N ASP A 517 32.13 9.24 16.73
CA ASP A 517 32.92 9.38 15.50
C ASP A 517 32.73 8.19 14.56
N ILE A 518 31.48 7.94 14.17
CA ILE A 518 31.11 6.90 13.23
C ILE A 518 31.06 7.53 11.84
N GLU A 519 31.82 7.00 10.90
CA GLU A 519 31.76 7.49 9.51
C GLU A 519 30.49 6.98 8.82
N ALA A 520 29.41 7.69 9.04
CA ALA A 520 28.10 7.39 8.51
C ALA A 520 27.34 8.67 8.13
N ARG A 521 26.47 8.57 7.14
CA ARG A 521 25.55 9.65 6.79
C ARG A 521 24.17 9.10 6.45
N TYR A 522 23.15 9.89 6.76
CA TYR A 522 21.78 9.60 6.35
C TYR A 522 21.69 9.54 4.81
N LEU A 523 21.11 8.45 4.30
CA LEU A 523 20.92 8.23 2.87
C LEU A 523 19.50 8.53 2.47
N ILE A 524 18.54 7.80 3.02
CA ILE A 524 17.11 7.94 2.73
C ILE A 524 16.27 7.33 3.85
N SER A 525 15.04 7.81 4.00
CA SER A 525 13.97 7.11 4.74
C SER A 525 12.77 6.88 3.85
N VAL A 526 12.11 5.74 4.03
CA VAL A 526 10.89 5.37 3.31
C VAL A 526 9.84 4.98 4.35
N HIS A 527 9.02 5.93 4.74
CA HIS A 527 8.01 5.78 5.80
C HIS A 527 8.61 5.44 7.16
N ASP A 528 8.72 4.16 7.49
CA ASP A 528 9.23 3.55 8.70
C ASP A 528 10.62 2.89 8.51
N GLU A 529 11.17 2.93 7.30
CA GLU A 529 12.48 2.41 6.94
C GLU A 529 13.53 3.53 6.91
N LEU A 530 14.70 3.31 7.53
CA LEU A 530 15.87 4.20 7.45
C LEU A 530 17.06 3.50 6.83
N ARG A 531 17.80 4.22 6.00
CA ARG A 531 19.05 3.74 5.41
C ARG A 531 20.14 4.79 5.54
N TYR A 532 21.32 4.33 5.93
CA TYR A 532 22.55 5.11 6.12
C TYR A 532 23.65 4.58 5.21
N LEU A 533 24.43 5.47 4.62
CA LEU A 533 25.67 5.11 3.95
C LEU A 533 26.79 5.15 5.02
N VAL A 534 27.51 4.06 5.18
CA VAL A 534 28.45 3.85 6.29
C VAL A 534 29.76 3.27 5.76
N ALA A 535 30.90 3.78 6.22
CA ALA A 535 32.19 3.16 5.92
C ALA A 535 32.25 1.71 6.42
N ASP A 536 32.81 0.80 5.64
CA ASP A 536 32.84 -0.64 5.96
C ASP A 536 33.38 -0.95 7.36
N ARG A 537 34.38 -0.20 7.81
CA ARG A 537 34.96 -0.34 9.15
C ARG A 537 33.99 -0.05 10.28
N ASP A 538 32.97 0.78 10.02
CA ASP A 538 32.01 1.28 11.00
C ASP A 538 30.63 0.63 10.88
N ARG A 539 30.40 -0.27 9.91
CA ARG A 539 29.09 -0.83 9.59
C ARG A 539 28.38 -1.47 10.79
N TYR A 540 29.10 -2.20 11.64
CA TYR A 540 28.50 -2.82 12.81
C TYR A 540 28.30 -1.83 13.97
N ARG A 541 29.18 -0.83 14.11
CA ARG A 541 29.02 0.27 15.07
C ARG A 541 27.77 1.10 14.72
N ALA A 542 27.58 1.37 13.44
CA ALA A 542 26.36 2.05 12.95
C ALA A 542 25.09 1.19 13.18
N SER A 543 25.19 -0.13 13.01
CA SER A 543 24.09 -1.05 13.33
C SER A 543 23.74 -1.02 14.82
N LEU A 544 24.73 -0.99 15.72
CA LEU A 544 24.50 -0.83 17.14
C LEU A 544 23.91 0.55 17.48
N ALA A 545 24.42 1.61 16.85
CA ALA A 545 23.88 2.95 17.01
C ALA A 545 22.42 3.03 16.61
N LEU A 546 22.03 2.37 15.52
CA LEU A 546 20.64 2.32 15.04
C LEU A 546 19.71 1.59 16.05
N GLN A 547 20.18 0.48 16.64
CA GLN A 547 19.45 -0.22 17.70
C GLN A 547 19.26 0.67 18.94
N ILE A 548 20.30 1.38 19.36
CA ILE A 548 20.24 2.32 20.50
C ILE A 548 19.30 3.49 20.18
N ALA A 549 19.36 4.03 18.98
CA ALA A 549 18.47 5.10 18.56
C ALA A 549 16.98 4.68 18.60
N ASN A 550 16.69 3.45 18.19
CA ASN A 550 15.35 2.88 18.28
C ASN A 550 14.91 2.75 19.74
N LEU A 551 15.73 2.18 20.59
CA LEU A 551 15.49 2.08 22.03
C LEU A 551 15.17 3.45 22.64
N TRP A 552 15.97 4.47 22.36
CA TRP A 552 15.72 5.84 22.86
C TRP A 552 14.42 6.41 22.37
N THR A 553 14.09 6.21 21.10
CA THR A 553 12.85 6.69 20.51
C THR A 553 11.64 6.02 21.18
N ARG A 554 11.69 4.70 21.36
CA ARG A 554 10.63 3.94 22.04
C ARG A 554 10.48 4.35 23.52
N CYS A 555 11.59 4.51 24.24
CA CYS A 555 11.58 5.02 25.60
C CYS A 555 10.94 6.41 25.69
N LEU A 556 11.28 7.32 24.77
CA LEU A 556 10.70 8.66 24.77
C LEU A 556 9.19 8.64 24.52
N PHE A 557 8.74 7.83 23.56
CA PHE A 557 7.29 7.67 23.29
C PHE A 557 6.55 7.11 24.50
N ALA A 558 7.04 6.02 25.10
CA ALA A 558 6.46 5.42 26.30
C ALA A 558 6.37 6.45 27.43
N TYR A 559 7.48 7.13 27.73
CA TYR A 559 7.55 8.17 28.76
C TYR A 559 6.57 9.33 28.51
N ARG A 560 6.50 9.82 27.27
CA ARG A 560 5.57 10.91 26.88
C ARG A 560 4.10 10.49 26.94
N LEU A 561 3.83 9.21 26.87
CA LEU A 561 2.50 8.63 27.04
C LEU A 561 2.20 8.28 28.52
N GLY A 562 3.14 8.49 29.44
CA GLY A 562 2.97 8.22 30.86
C GLY A 562 3.12 6.75 31.25
N MET A 563 3.89 5.99 30.47
CA MET A 563 4.28 4.62 30.78
C MET A 563 5.71 4.57 31.29
N ASP A 564 5.92 3.80 32.35
CA ASP A 564 7.22 3.70 33.03
C ASP A 564 8.02 2.47 32.60
N ASP A 565 7.42 1.60 31.80
CA ASP A 565 8.02 0.38 31.27
C ASP A 565 8.27 0.49 29.77
N LEU A 566 9.25 -0.29 29.27
CA LEU A 566 9.44 -0.61 27.86
C LEU A 566 9.88 -2.06 27.75
N PRO A 567 8.97 -2.97 27.37
CA PRO A 567 9.31 -4.38 27.21
C PRO A 567 10.39 -4.60 26.14
N GLN A 568 11.29 -5.53 26.41
CA GLN A 568 12.43 -5.84 25.53
C GLN A 568 11.98 -6.24 24.11
N GLY A 569 10.88 -6.98 24.00
CA GLY A 569 10.36 -7.46 22.72
C GLY A 569 9.97 -6.37 21.72
N VAL A 570 9.76 -5.13 22.19
CA VAL A 570 9.45 -3.97 21.32
C VAL A 570 10.53 -2.88 21.35
N ALA A 571 11.61 -3.08 22.10
CA ALA A 571 12.64 -2.06 22.32
C ALA A 571 13.59 -1.91 21.13
N PHE A 572 13.86 -2.99 20.42
CA PHE A 572 14.87 -3.08 19.37
C PHE A 572 14.23 -3.36 18.02
N PHE A 573 14.95 -3.07 16.94
CA PHE A 573 14.59 -3.62 15.63
C PHE A 573 14.75 -5.13 15.64
N SER A 574 13.85 -5.85 14.98
CA SER A 574 13.99 -7.30 14.80
C SER A 574 15.25 -7.67 14.03
N ALA A 575 15.64 -6.81 13.07
CA ALA A 575 16.89 -6.94 12.36
C ALA A 575 17.39 -5.57 11.87
N VAL A 576 18.72 -5.45 11.74
CA VAL A 576 19.40 -4.37 11.04
C VAL A 576 20.12 -4.96 9.84
N ASP A 577 19.82 -4.43 8.66
CA ASP A 577 20.41 -4.87 7.42
C ASP A 577 21.72 -4.14 7.15
N VAL A 578 22.70 -4.90 6.67
CA VAL A 578 24.00 -4.41 6.16
C VAL A 578 24.16 -4.96 4.75
N ASP A 579 24.16 -4.08 3.76
CA ASP A 579 24.12 -4.48 2.36
C ASP A 579 25.01 -3.60 1.49
N SER A 580 25.35 -4.10 0.32
CA SER A 580 26.04 -3.33 -0.72
C SER A 580 25.10 -2.56 -1.62
N VAL A 581 23.80 -2.86 -1.59
CA VAL A 581 22.76 -2.24 -2.43
C VAL A 581 21.56 -1.81 -1.59
N LEU A 582 20.78 -0.88 -2.13
CA LEU A 582 19.50 -0.49 -1.54
C LEU A 582 18.42 -1.49 -1.99
N ARG A 583 18.02 -2.41 -1.11
CA ARG A 583 16.90 -3.35 -1.34
C ARG A 583 16.08 -3.52 -0.08
N LYS A 584 14.89 -4.08 -0.19
CA LYS A 584 13.99 -4.19 0.96
C LYS A 584 14.44 -5.30 1.91
N GLU A 585 14.71 -6.46 1.39
CA GLU A 585 15.14 -7.64 2.18
C GLU A 585 16.57 -8.00 1.75
N ALA A 586 17.47 -8.17 2.69
CA ALA A 586 18.87 -8.43 2.41
C ALA A 586 19.14 -9.76 1.68
N ASP A 587 18.19 -10.71 1.75
CA ASP A 587 18.27 -12.02 1.09
C ASP A 587 17.70 -12.03 -0.35
N MET A 588 17.10 -10.93 -0.80
CA MET A 588 16.53 -10.86 -2.15
C MET A 588 17.63 -10.92 -3.21
N SER A 589 17.57 -11.92 -4.08
CA SER A 589 18.48 -12.05 -5.22
C SER A 589 18.28 -10.98 -6.29
N CYS A 590 17.13 -10.32 -6.31
CA CYS A 590 16.72 -9.36 -7.34
C CYS A 590 16.81 -9.88 -8.78
N ILE A 591 16.62 -11.19 -8.96
CA ILE A 591 16.57 -11.82 -10.28
C ILE A 591 15.23 -11.50 -10.94
N THR A 592 15.31 -11.06 -12.19
CA THR A 592 14.16 -10.88 -13.07
C THR A 592 14.47 -11.44 -14.44
N PRO A 593 13.50 -11.59 -15.34
CA PRO A 593 13.78 -12.02 -16.72
C PRO A 593 14.85 -11.20 -17.43
N SER A 594 15.02 -9.96 -17.03
CA SER A 594 15.97 -9.00 -17.60
C SER A 594 17.28 -8.87 -16.82
N ASN A 595 17.32 -9.36 -15.59
CA ASN A 595 18.53 -9.44 -14.78
C ASN A 595 18.67 -10.86 -14.21
N PRO A 596 19.27 -11.78 -14.99
CA PRO A 596 19.43 -13.18 -14.59
C PRO A 596 20.51 -13.37 -13.50
N ASN A 597 21.38 -12.39 -13.30
CA ASN A 597 22.49 -12.50 -12.34
C ASN A 597 22.02 -12.10 -10.94
N PRO A 598 22.09 -13.01 -9.95
CA PRO A 598 21.68 -12.69 -8.59
C PRO A 598 22.64 -11.69 -7.93
N ILE A 599 22.08 -10.75 -7.20
CA ILE A 599 22.85 -9.89 -6.30
C ILE A 599 23.17 -10.71 -5.03
N PRO A 600 24.43 -10.79 -4.60
CA PRO A 600 24.81 -11.51 -3.38
C PRO A 600 23.99 -11.06 -2.17
N PRO A 601 23.63 -11.97 -1.25
CA PRO A 601 22.89 -11.59 -0.05
C PRO A 601 23.69 -10.64 0.83
N GLY A 602 23.01 -9.67 1.46
CA GLY A 602 23.52 -8.88 2.55
C GLY A 602 23.42 -9.62 3.89
N GLU A 603 23.75 -8.93 4.96
CA GLU A 603 23.58 -9.41 6.32
C GLU A 603 22.30 -8.81 6.92
N SER A 604 21.53 -9.61 7.66
CA SER A 604 20.39 -9.15 8.46
C SER A 604 20.64 -9.57 9.90
N LEU A 605 20.97 -8.60 10.77
CA LEU A 605 21.56 -8.83 12.08
C LEU A 605 20.56 -8.55 13.20
N SER A 606 20.31 -9.56 14.06
CA SER A 606 19.62 -9.35 15.33
C SER A 606 20.44 -8.52 16.31
N ILE A 607 19.81 -8.00 17.37
CA ILE A 607 20.51 -7.26 18.42
C ILE A 607 21.65 -8.08 19.04
N GLU A 608 21.46 -9.37 19.24
CA GLU A 608 22.48 -10.27 19.80
C GLU A 608 23.69 -10.38 18.87
N GLN A 609 23.44 -10.53 17.57
CA GLN A 609 24.51 -10.59 16.56
C GLN A 609 25.26 -9.26 16.45
N VAL A 610 24.55 -8.14 16.54
CA VAL A 610 25.17 -6.80 16.54
C VAL A 610 26.03 -6.61 17.78
N LEU A 611 25.58 -7.01 18.98
CA LEU A 611 26.36 -6.96 20.22
C LEU A 611 27.62 -7.85 20.13
N ALA A 612 27.50 -9.04 19.56
CA ALA A 612 28.64 -9.94 19.36
C ALA A 612 29.71 -9.38 18.41
N ARG A 613 29.28 -8.58 17.39
CA ARG A 613 30.19 -7.96 16.41
C ARG A 613 30.86 -6.68 16.93
N THR A 614 30.33 -6.07 17.98
CA THR A 614 30.78 -4.76 18.51
C THR A 614 31.28 -4.82 19.94
N ASP A 615 31.27 -6.00 20.58
CA ASP A 615 31.51 -6.15 22.02
C ASP A 615 30.67 -5.19 22.89
N GLY A 616 29.49 -4.81 22.39
CA GLY A 616 28.54 -3.89 23.04
C GLY A 616 29.04 -2.45 23.15
N THR A 617 30.02 -2.04 22.34
CA THR A 617 30.55 -0.68 22.37
C THR A 617 30.43 0.04 21.03
N LEU A 618 30.22 1.36 21.11
CA LEU A 618 30.21 2.26 19.94
C LEU A 618 31.61 2.87 19.66
N TRP A 619 32.58 2.70 20.55
CA TRP A 619 33.93 3.23 20.36
C TRP A 619 34.76 2.38 19.38
N ALA A 620 35.47 3.03 18.47
CA ALA A 620 36.30 2.34 17.48
C ALA A 620 37.46 1.55 18.11
N ASP A 621 37.95 2.00 19.26
CA ASP A 621 39.03 1.37 20.03
C ASP A 621 38.55 0.25 20.98
N GLY A 622 37.29 -0.11 20.93
CA GLY A 622 36.71 -1.18 21.76
C GLY A 622 36.57 -0.82 23.25
N ARG A 623 36.92 0.40 23.66
CA ARG A 623 36.75 0.80 25.07
C ARG A 623 35.28 0.73 25.49
N PRO A 624 34.98 0.30 26.72
CA PRO A 624 33.62 0.18 27.18
C PRO A 624 32.92 1.55 27.28
N MET A 625 31.63 1.56 26.97
CA MET A 625 30.80 2.73 27.19
C MET A 625 30.75 3.03 28.69
N LYS A 626 31.11 4.25 29.09
CA LYS A 626 31.14 4.64 30.51
C LYS A 626 29.73 4.51 31.10
N LYS A 627 29.59 3.70 32.16
CA LYS A 627 28.37 3.73 32.96
C LYS A 627 28.19 5.12 33.56
N PRO A 628 27.00 5.71 33.51
CA PRO A 628 26.76 7.01 34.12
C PRO A 628 27.07 6.91 35.62
N THR A 629 28.15 7.55 36.05
CA THR A 629 28.71 7.43 37.41
C THR A 629 27.94 8.24 38.46
N LYS A 630 26.99 9.06 38.06
CA LYS A 630 26.05 9.78 38.97
C LYS A 630 24.73 10.01 38.24
N LYS A 631 23.62 9.80 38.96
CA LYS A 631 22.34 10.43 38.58
C LYS A 631 22.69 11.92 38.40
N ARG A 632 22.76 12.39 37.16
CA ARG A 632 22.78 13.82 36.89
C ARG A 632 21.58 14.36 37.66
N LYS A 633 21.81 15.19 38.69
CA LYS A 633 20.77 16.03 39.24
C LYS A 633 20.14 16.68 38.01
N SER A 634 18.83 16.48 37.81
CA SER A 634 18.13 17.07 36.69
C SER A 634 18.42 18.57 36.74
N GLY A 635 19.43 18.99 35.99
CA GLY A 635 19.66 20.40 35.78
C GLY A 635 18.40 20.88 35.10
N SER A 636 17.71 21.81 35.79
CA SER A 636 16.59 22.53 35.19
C SER A 636 17.03 23.00 33.82
N LEU A 637 16.47 22.38 32.77
CA LEU A 637 16.59 22.90 31.41
C LEU A 637 15.84 24.23 31.45
N VAL A 638 16.58 25.32 31.55
CA VAL A 638 16.02 26.68 31.65
C VAL A 638 15.09 26.87 30.43
N GLY A 639 13.81 27.12 30.71
CA GLY A 639 12.78 27.32 29.70
C GLY A 639 12.09 26.05 29.18
N TYR A 640 12.43 24.84 29.69
CA TYR A 640 11.72 23.63 29.34
C TYR A 640 10.58 23.34 30.33
N THR A 641 9.36 23.37 29.82
CA THR A 641 8.18 22.96 30.59
C THR A 641 8.03 21.46 30.44
N PHE A 642 8.13 20.72 31.53
CA PHE A 642 7.87 19.28 31.51
C PHE A 642 6.42 19.04 31.08
N PRO A 643 6.17 18.17 30.08
CA PRO A 643 4.83 17.84 29.67
C PRO A 643 4.07 17.13 30.79
N ASP A 644 2.75 17.30 30.79
CA ASP A 644 1.89 16.49 31.63
C ASP A 644 1.87 15.03 31.12
N PHE A 645 2.72 14.21 31.71
CA PHE A 645 2.83 12.79 31.33
C PHE A 645 1.60 11.98 31.70
N LEU A 646 0.81 12.45 32.64
CA LEU A 646 -0.39 11.74 33.11
C LEU A 646 -1.64 12.08 32.31
N ARG A 647 -1.55 13.01 31.37
CA ARG A 647 -2.71 13.44 30.57
C ARG A 647 -3.37 12.30 29.78
N HIS A 648 -2.63 11.23 29.49
CA HIS A 648 -3.12 10.08 28.74
C HIS A 648 -3.66 8.96 29.66
N ARG A 649 -3.39 9.02 30.95
CA ARG A 649 -3.95 8.12 31.95
C ARG A 649 -5.46 8.28 32.08
N ALA A 650 -6.16 7.18 32.39
CA ALA A 650 -7.57 7.27 32.75
C ALA A 650 -7.73 8.01 34.08
N LYS A 651 -8.70 8.91 34.16
CA LYS A 651 -8.95 9.71 35.35
C LYS A 651 -9.66 8.94 36.47
N SER A 652 -10.34 7.82 36.09
CA SER A 652 -11.06 7.01 37.07
C SER A 652 -11.10 5.53 36.66
N ALA A 653 -11.21 4.64 37.65
CA ALA A 653 -11.43 3.22 37.45
C ALA A 653 -12.81 2.95 36.81
N ALA A 654 -13.81 3.78 37.09
CA ALA A 654 -15.13 3.69 36.49
C ALA A 654 -15.07 3.88 34.97
N TRP A 655 -14.26 4.84 34.50
CA TRP A 655 -14.02 5.07 33.07
C TRP A 655 -13.34 3.86 32.39
N LEU A 656 -12.33 3.24 33.01
CA LEU A 656 -11.69 2.03 32.47
C LEU A 656 -12.69 0.87 32.35
N ARG A 657 -13.46 0.60 33.43
CA ARG A 657 -14.47 -0.44 33.43
C ARG A 657 -15.58 -0.19 32.42
N ALA A 658 -16.00 1.07 32.24
CA ALA A 658 -17.04 1.45 31.27
C ALA A 658 -16.65 1.15 29.82
N GLN A 659 -15.36 1.19 29.49
CA GLN A 659 -14.86 0.84 28.14
C GLN A 659 -14.79 -0.69 27.94
N ALA A 660 -14.61 -1.46 28.99
CA ALA A 660 -14.44 -2.91 28.95
C ALA A 660 -15.77 -3.68 28.97
N THR A 661 -16.81 -3.14 29.63
CA THR A 661 -18.07 -3.84 29.79
C THR A 661 -18.90 -3.91 28.52
N ASN A 662 -19.59 -5.03 28.29
CA ASN A 662 -20.53 -5.22 27.18
C ASN A 662 -21.94 -4.69 27.49
N SER A 663 -22.23 -4.34 28.75
CA SER A 663 -23.54 -3.92 29.22
C SER A 663 -23.67 -2.40 29.30
N PHE A 664 -24.57 -1.82 28.50
CA PHE A 664 -24.88 -0.40 28.59
C PHE A 664 -25.52 0.02 29.93
N ALA A 665 -26.22 -0.90 30.60
CA ALA A 665 -26.77 -0.68 31.94
C ALA A 665 -25.63 -0.49 32.95
N GLU A 666 -24.58 -1.30 32.88
CA GLU A 666 -23.38 -1.15 33.70
C GLU A 666 -22.64 0.16 33.40
N VAL A 667 -22.52 0.54 32.11
CA VAL A 667 -21.94 1.83 31.71
C VAL A 667 -22.69 2.99 32.38
N LYS A 668 -24.02 2.97 32.38
CA LYS A 668 -24.83 3.98 33.05
C LYS A 668 -24.58 4.00 34.59
N HIS A 669 -24.54 2.83 35.20
CA HIS A 669 -24.28 2.70 36.65
C HIS A 669 -22.90 3.26 37.01
N LEU A 670 -21.85 2.92 36.26
CA LEU A 670 -20.49 3.44 36.45
C LEU A 670 -20.43 4.99 36.29
N ALA A 671 -21.15 5.53 35.31
CA ALA A 671 -21.24 6.95 35.10
C ALA A 671 -21.99 7.67 36.27
N GLN A 672 -23.01 7.03 36.84
CA GLN A 672 -23.71 7.52 38.03
C GLN A 672 -22.80 7.54 39.26
N GLN A 673 -22.00 6.49 39.47
CA GLN A 673 -21.03 6.41 40.54
C GLN A 673 -19.99 7.57 40.45
N GLU A 674 -19.51 7.86 39.24
CA GLU A 674 -18.50 8.90 39.02
C GLU A 674 -19.08 10.31 39.15
N SER A 675 -20.28 10.55 38.62
CA SER A 675 -20.88 11.91 38.58
C SER A 675 -21.75 12.26 39.78
N GLY A 676 -22.16 11.29 40.59
CA GLY A 676 -23.14 11.47 41.63
C GLY A 676 -24.56 11.80 41.13
N VAL A 677 -24.79 11.85 39.84
CA VAL A 677 -26.05 12.22 39.18
C VAL A 677 -26.80 10.95 38.79
N LYS A 678 -28.03 10.78 39.26
CA LYS A 678 -28.94 9.71 38.80
C LYS A 678 -29.42 10.03 37.37
N PHE A 679 -29.01 9.21 36.39
CA PHE A 679 -29.62 9.29 35.05
C PHE A 679 -31.04 8.73 35.14
N GLY A 680 -32.06 9.58 34.88
CA GLY A 680 -33.45 9.24 35.02
C GLY A 680 -33.84 7.92 34.33
N GLY A 681 -34.63 7.12 35.04
CA GLY A 681 -35.30 5.95 34.46
C GLY A 681 -36.21 6.39 33.31
N ASP A 682 -36.49 5.48 32.39
CA ASP A 682 -37.35 5.66 31.21
C ASP A 682 -38.60 6.49 31.57
N VAL A 683 -38.62 7.73 31.07
CA VAL A 683 -39.82 8.57 31.14
C VAL A 683 -40.78 8.02 30.10
N GLY A 684 -41.88 7.47 30.57
CA GLY A 684 -42.96 6.89 29.79
C GLY A 684 -43.44 7.77 28.64
N LYS A 685 -43.92 7.11 27.63
CA LYS A 685 -44.55 7.60 26.43
C LYS A 685 -45.40 8.84 26.62
N GLY A 686 -44.90 9.99 26.20
CA GLY A 686 -45.64 11.23 25.99
C GLY A 686 -45.58 11.59 24.52
N SER A 687 -46.69 11.38 23.85
CA SER A 687 -46.93 11.72 22.46
C SER A 687 -46.69 13.22 22.18
N ARG A 688 -45.75 13.53 21.28
CA ARG A 688 -45.86 14.74 20.45
C ARG A 688 -45.18 14.48 19.11
N SER A 689 -46.00 14.37 18.08
CA SER A 689 -45.64 14.32 16.66
C SER A 689 -44.77 15.51 16.27
N ARG A 690 -43.58 15.27 15.82
CA ARG A 690 -42.85 16.15 14.92
C ARG A 690 -42.23 15.25 13.82
N THR A 691 -42.77 15.38 12.63
CA THR A 691 -42.28 14.83 11.37
C THR A 691 -40.78 15.17 11.23
N ARG A 692 -39.93 14.22 11.50
CA ARG A 692 -38.51 14.25 11.15
C ARG A 692 -38.33 13.38 9.93
N ARG A 693 -37.82 13.94 8.84
CA ARG A 693 -37.34 13.18 7.67
C ARG A 693 -36.43 12.07 8.17
N ARG A 694 -36.87 10.83 7.99
CA ARG A 694 -36.10 9.63 8.28
C ARG A 694 -34.87 9.62 7.37
N SER A 695 -33.70 9.65 7.97
CA SER A 695 -32.46 9.17 7.37
C SER A 695 -32.65 7.66 7.12
N LYS A 696 -32.32 7.20 5.94
CA LYS A 696 -32.55 5.83 5.44
C LYS A 696 -31.68 4.77 6.10
N TYR A 697 -31.09 5.03 7.28
CA TYR A 697 -30.16 4.11 7.97
C TYR A 697 -30.44 4.10 9.48
N GLU A 698 -31.59 3.61 9.88
CA GLU A 698 -31.79 3.07 11.22
C GLU A 698 -31.37 1.59 11.19
N VAL A 699 -30.25 1.28 11.82
CA VAL A 699 -29.86 -0.10 12.13
C VAL A 699 -30.84 -0.60 13.20
N VAL A 700 -31.74 -1.46 12.78
CA VAL A 700 -32.55 -2.27 13.71
C VAL A 700 -31.59 -3.31 14.31
N ALA A 701 -31.40 -3.24 15.61
CA ALA A 701 -30.68 -4.30 16.34
C ALA A 701 -31.49 -5.61 16.23
N PRO A 702 -30.91 -6.73 15.81
CA PRO A 702 -31.60 -8.01 15.88
C PRO A 702 -31.76 -8.40 17.35
N GLU A 703 -33.00 -8.61 17.75
CA GLU A 703 -33.34 -9.39 18.94
C GLU A 703 -33.07 -10.88 18.62
N SER A 704 -31.96 -11.41 19.05
CA SER A 704 -31.83 -12.85 19.37
C SER A 704 -30.54 -13.12 20.14
N ASP A 705 -30.68 -13.48 21.37
CA ASP A 705 -29.63 -13.79 22.35
C ASP A 705 -28.91 -15.15 22.13
N GLU A 706 -29.15 -15.86 21.04
CA GLU A 706 -28.64 -17.26 20.89
C GLU A 706 -27.40 -17.41 19.98
N GLN A 707 -27.00 -16.41 19.21
CA GLN A 707 -25.79 -16.50 18.33
C GLN A 707 -24.58 -15.71 18.82
N THR A 708 -24.72 -14.89 19.85
CA THR A 708 -23.60 -14.19 20.50
C THR A 708 -22.71 -15.10 21.33
N THR A 709 -23.22 -16.22 21.78
CA THR A 709 -22.54 -17.15 22.70
C THR A 709 -21.35 -17.88 22.08
N GLU A 710 -21.37 -18.20 20.80
CA GLU A 710 -20.33 -19.04 20.20
C GLU A 710 -18.99 -18.29 20.02
N TRP A 711 -19.04 -17.01 19.70
CA TRP A 711 -17.84 -16.17 19.56
C TRP A 711 -17.33 -15.61 20.88
N GLU A 712 -18.22 -15.32 21.82
CA GLU A 712 -17.85 -14.99 23.19
C GLU A 712 -17.21 -16.19 23.88
N GLU A 713 -17.69 -17.39 23.65
CA GLU A 713 -17.07 -18.62 24.12
C GLU A 713 -15.71 -18.90 23.49
N VAL A 714 -15.54 -18.64 22.19
CA VAL A 714 -14.25 -18.79 21.52
C VAL A 714 -13.25 -17.75 22.04
N LEU A 715 -13.68 -16.49 22.19
CA LEU A 715 -12.82 -15.43 22.73
C LEU A 715 -12.47 -15.67 24.20
N GLN A 716 -13.44 -16.07 25.02
CA GLN A 716 -13.22 -16.44 26.43
C GLN A 716 -12.43 -17.73 26.58
N ARG A 717 -12.55 -18.69 25.67
CA ARG A 717 -11.77 -19.93 25.66
C ARG A 717 -10.31 -19.65 25.31
N GLU A 718 -10.05 -18.75 24.36
CA GLU A 718 -8.69 -18.35 24.03
C GLU A 718 -8.08 -17.42 25.11
N MET A 719 -8.86 -16.55 25.73
CA MET A 719 -8.39 -15.77 26.88
C MET A 719 -8.05 -16.65 28.07
N ARG A 720 -8.89 -17.64 28.43
CA ARG A 720 -8.58 -18.62 29.49
C ARG A 720 -7.41 -19.53 29.15
N ARG A 721 -7.16 -19.80 27.87
CA ARG A 721 -6.01 -20.57 27.41
C ARG A 721 -4.70 -19.78 27.53
N LEU A 722 -4.78 -18.45 27.50
CA LEU A 722 -3.66 -17.53 27.71
C LEU A 722 -3.41 -17.25 29.19
N GLU A 723 -4.45 -17.32 30.03
CA GLU A 723 -4.33 -17.21 31.49
C GLU A 723 -3.75 -18.46 32.18
N LEU A 724 -3.72 -19.60 31.50
CA LEU A 724 -3.24 -20.91 32.04
C LEU A 724 -1.86 -21.32 31.50
N LYS A 725 -1.12 -20.41 30.84
CA LYS A 725 0.29 -20.56 30.51
C LYS A 725 1.12 -19.42 31.12
#